data_069724285cfb6ef77ce6029252d8eb00
#
_entry.id   069724285cfb6ef77ce6029252d8eb00
#
_cell.length_a   1.000
_cell.length_b   1.000
_cell.length_c   1.000
_cell.angle_alpha   90.00
_cell.angle_beta   90.00
_cell.angle_gamma   90.00
#
_symmetry.space_group_name_H-M   'P 1'
#
loop_
_entity.id
_entity.type
_entity.pdbx_description
1 polymer ?
#
loop_
_entity_poly.entity_id
_entity_poly.type
_entity_poly.pdbx_seq_one_letter_code
_entity_poly.pdbx_strand_id
1 'polypeptide(L)'
;MKRIILIATALLAGIGLYAQQMPPIPVDEAVRIGQLENGLTYYIRHNEEPKGQANFYIAQKVGSILENEEQRGLAHFLEHMCFNGTENFPGNSLISYLESIGVKFGAQLNAYTSIDETVYNIDNVPVAKYPTSIDSCLLILHDWAGALLLQDNEIDKERGVIHEEWRSRQNAQMRMFDKILPAVYPNNKYGVRMPIGLMEVVDNFPYDVLRSYYHTWYRPDQQGIVVVGDVDVDAVEAKIKEVFSTLPSAAPDAPERVYTQVEDNETPIIVTATDKEQPYAMTYIFLKHPAIPNEAKATMDYAILQYVNDMVASMANARIAEMTQAADPDFMDAGIEDGDFFLSKTCGAYTGVVVYDENQMSRAVKSLYREMLRIVRNGFTASEYERARADYMSSLESAYNQREKKDSREYCSELVRHFIDNEPIPGIENEFALMSQLAPNIPVELINQLVAEEFDIENNLVVVNMLPEKEGLVYPTDAEILDALESVKAEEIAPYEDKVSDKPLVSKLRKTGKVKSSEEALFGYKKITLSNGVNVYFKSTELNKDEVLVRAFSRGGTSLYSDSEAITLSSVSDLMEIGGLGDFSSTELTKALAGKKVGTEPYVNITEEGINGYSTPKDIETLFQLYYLYFTKLRSDDQAFASWKTKTSAALANVQAQPMTAFSDSLANVVYTNPLRARSMKYEEVEKVDYKRAMAIAKERFSNAADFNFVITGNLKEEELLPLLCKYVGSLPTKKA
;
A
#
# COMPACT_ATOMS: atom_id res chain seq x y z
N MET A 1 -3.80 -14.20 24.96
CA MET A 1 -3.54 -13.97 26.39
C MET A 1 -2.09 -14.26 26.81
N LYS A 2 -1.45 -15.35 26.43
CA LYS A 2 -0.02 -15.59 26.76
C LYS A 2 0.91 -14.53 26.12
N ARG A 3 0.65 -14.10 24.88
CA ARG A 3 1.39 -13.05 24.15
C ARG A 3 1.40 -11.71 24.90
N ILE A 4 0.21 -11.26 25.31
CA ILE A 4 0.01 -9.98 26.00
C ILE A 4 0.70 -9.97 27.39
N ILE A 5 0.67 -11.08 28.12
CA ILE A 5 1.30 -11.21 29.43
C ILE A 5 2.84 -11.19 29.34
N LEU A 6 3.42 -11.73 28.25
CA LEU A 6 4.87 -11.78 28.07
C LEU A 6 5.47 -10.40 27.74
N ILE A 7 4.81 -9.61 26.89
CA ILE A 7 5.23 -8.23 26.56
C ILE A 7 5.26 -7.37 27.80
N ALA A 8 4.20 -7.41 28.61
CA ALA A 8 4.13 -6.69 29.89
C ALA A 8 5.25 -7.11 30.85
N THR A 9 5.56 -8.41 30.92
CA THR A 9 6.58 -8.96 31.85
C THR A 9 8.01 -8.62 31.41
N ALA A 10 8.33 -8.63 30.11
CA ALA A 10 9.66 -8.32 29.59
C ALA A 10 10.00 -6.82 29.67
N LEU A 11 9.04 -5.93 29.37
CA LEU A 11 9.19 -4.48 29.54
C LEU A 11 9.32 -4.05 31.00
N LEU A 12 8.57 -4.69 31.90
CA LEU A 12 8.62 -4.41 33.35
C LEU A 12 9.94 -4.82 33.98
N ALA A 13 10.60 -5.86 33.48
CA ALA A 13 11.93 -6.28 33.98
C ALA A 13 13.03 -5.29 33.58
N GLY A 14 12.90 -4.57 32.46
CA GLY A 14 13.89 -3.60 31.99
C GLY A 14 13.75 -2.19 32.53
N ILE A 15 12.55 -1.78 32.94
CA ILE A 15 12.23 -0.38 33.33
C ILE A 15 12.09 -0.20 34.85
N GLY A 16 12.12 -1.27 35.63
CA GLY A 16 12.04 -1.18 37.11
C GLY A 16 10.70 -0.63 37.64
N LEU A 17 9.63 -0.70 36.87
CA LEU A 17 8.30 -0.28 37.23
C LEU A 17 7.51 -1.47 37.80
N TYR A 18 6.99 -1.31 39.00
CA TYR A 18 6.05 -2.24 39.63
C TYR A 18 4.86 -2.54 38.70
N ALA A 19 4.30 -3.75 38.81
CA ALA A 19 3.16 -4.29 38.07
C ALA A 19 1.89 -3.37 38.13
N GLN A 20 2.00 -2.22 37.49
CA GLN A 20 0.84 -1.37 37.16
C GLN A 20 0.41 -1.75 35.74
N GLN A 21 -0.85 -2.08 35.59
CA GLN A 21 -1.47 -2.26 34.28
C GLN A 21 -1.13 -1.04 33.42
N MET A 22 -0.52 -1.23 32.24
CA MET A 22 -0.25 -0.13 31.34
C MET A 22 -1.58 0.58 30.99
N PRO A 23 -1.58 1.91 30.86
CA PRO A 23 -2.79 2.63 30.51
C PRO A 23 -3.28 2.19 29.14
N PRO A 24 -4.57 2.31 28.82
CA PRO A 24 -5.07 2.08 27.47
C PRO A 24 -4.44 3.08 26.50
N ILE A 25 -4.43 2.71 25.20
CA ILE A 25 -4.07 3.64 24.14
C ILE A 25 -5.00 4.85 24.20
N PRO A 26 -4.47 6.10 24.18
CA PRO A 26 -5.33 7.28 24.15
C PRO A 26 -6.17 7.29 22.87
N VAL A 27 -7.36 7.88 22.96
CA VAL A 27 -8.20 8.19 21.80
C VAL A 27 -7.98 9.65 21.42
N ASP A 28 -7.96 9.95 20.13
CA ASP A 28 -7.81 11.32 19.61
C ASP A 28 -8.96 12.21 20.13
N GLU A 29 -8.61 13.22 20.93
CA GLU A 29 -9.58 14.16 21.53
C GLU A 29 -10.33 15.01 20.49
N ALA A 30 -9.80 15.12 19.27
CA ALA A 30 -10.45 15.83 18.18
C ALA A 30 -11.62 15.02 17.55
N VAL A 31 -11.75 13.75 17.89
CA VAL A 31 -12.83 12.89 17.41
C VAL A 31 -13.96 12.85 18.43
N ARG A 32 -15.14 13.33 18.05
CA ARG A 32 -16.38 13.15 18.78
C ARG A 32 -16.93 11.76 18.47
N ILE A 33 -16.99 10.89 19.48
CA ILE A 33 -17.56 9.55 19.41
C ILE A 33 -18.82 9.48 20.25
N GLY A 34 -19.86 8.86 19.72
CA GLY A 34 -21.08 8.61 20.49
C GLY A 34 -21.85 7.40 20.00
N GLN A 35 -22.80 6.95 20.80
CA GLN A 35 -23.72 5.88 20.46
C GLN A 35 -25.15 6.32 20.79
N LEU A 36 -26.08 6.06 19.88
CA LEU A 36 -27.50 6.32 20.09
C LEU A 36 -28.14 5.18 20.87
N GLU A 37 -29.32 5.44 21.44
CA GLU A 37 -30.09 4.43 22.21
C GLU A 37 -30.45 3.19 21.39
N ASN A 38 -30.59 3.34 20.06
CA ASN A 38 -30.84 2.22 19.14
C ASN A 38 -29.59 1.40 18.78
N GLY A 39 -28.42 1.77 19.31
CA GLY A 39 -27.15 1.07 19.12
C GLY A 39 -26.24 1.66 18.02
N LEU A 40 -26.72 2.60 17.21
CA LEU A 40 -25.92 3.21 16.13
C LEU A 40 -24.74 4.00 16.72
N THR A 41 -23.56 3.75 16.21
CA THR A 41 -22.32 4.46 16.59
C THR A 41 -22.04 5.60 15.60
N TYR A 42 -21.50 6.72 16.07
CA TYR A 42 -21.09 7.80 15.18
C TYR A 42 -19.74 8.40 15.60
N TYR A 43 -19.05 8.91 14.58
CA TYR A 43 -17.76 9.58 14.67
C TYR A 43 -17.83 10.89 13.91
N ILE A 44 -17.39 11.98 14.53
CA ILE A 44 -17.35 13.30 13.90
C ILE A 44 -15.99 13.93 14.20
N ARG A 45 -15.33 14.44 13.16
CA ARG A 45 -14.09 15.17 13.30
C ARG A 45 -14.09 16.43 12.40
N HIS A 46 -13.74 17.58 13.00
CA HIS A 46 -13.44 18.77 12.20
C HIS A 46 -12.07 18.64 11.55
N ASN A 47 -11.99 18.89 10.23
CA ASN A 47 -10.75 18.95 9.47
C ASN A 47 -10.92 19.85 8.24
N GLU A 48 -10.03 20.83 8.03
CA GLU A 48 -10.12 21.79 6.93
C GLU A 48 -9.31 21.37 5.68
N GLU A 49 -8.97 20.10 5.54
CA GLU A 49 -8.23 19.60 4.37
C GLU A 49 -9.03 18.49 3.64
N PRO A 50 -9.62 18.81 2.48
CA PRO A 50 -9.68 20.12 1.82
C PRO A 50 -10.69 21.09 2.49
N LYS A 51 -10.35 22.36 2.52
CA LYS A 51 -11.20 23.40 3.10
C LYS A 51 -12.55 23.54 2.40
N GLY A 52 -13.61 23.74 3.18
CA GLY A 52 -14.98 23.91 2.67
C GLY A 52 -15.64 22.63 2.19
N GLN A 53 -15.03 21.47 2.45
CA GLN A 53 -15.54 20.17 2.03
C GLN A 53 -15.69 19.24 3.24
N ALA A 54 -16.57 18.23 3.09
CA ALA A 54 -16.73 17.18 4.09
C ALA A 54 -17.03 15.84 3.44
N ASN A 55 -16.73 14.78 4.16
CA ASN A 55 -16.95 13.39 3.77
C ASN A 55 -17.98 12.75 4.71
N PHE A 56 -18.85 11.92 4.15
CA PHE A 56 -19.94 11.25 4.86
C PHE A 56 -19.91 9.76 4.55
N TYR A 57 -19.67 8.93 5.58
CA TYR A 57 -19.57 7.49 5.44
C TYR A 57 -20.58 6.78 6.32
N ILE A 58 -21.11 5.67 5.84
CA ILE A 58 -21.76 4.66 6.70
C ILE A 58 -21.03 3.34 6.52
N ALA A 59 -20.54 2.80 7.62
CA ALA A 59 -19.90 1.50 7.69
C ALA A 59 -20.86 0.48 8.31
N GLN A 60 -20.94 -0.69 7.69
CA GLN A 60 -21.79 -1.80 8.13
C GLN A 60 -20.89 -2.96 8.55
N LYS A 61 -21.07 -3.51 9.74
CA LYS A 61 -20.49 -4.81 10.15
C LYS A 61 -21.24 -5.96 9.49
N VAL A 62 -21.54 -5.81 8.21
CA VAL A 62 -22.40 -6.69 7.40
C VAL A 62 -21.72 -6.92 6.06
N GLY A 63 -21.47 -8.18 5.72
CA GLY A 63 -20.88 -8.58 4.45
C GLY A 63 -21.37 -9.96 4.04
N SER A 64 -20.78 -10.51 2.98
CA SER A 64 -21.22 -11.79 2.40
C SER A 64 -21.10 -13.00 3.34
N ILE A 65 -20.29 -12.92 4.39
CA ILE A 65 -20.15 -13.98 5.41
C ILE A 65 -21.47 -14.29 6.14
N LEU A 66 -22.38 -13.31 6.20
CA LEU A 66 -23.67 -13.44 6.88
C LEU A 66 -24.74 -14.09 6.00
N GLU A 67 -24.48 -14.25 4.73
CA GLU A 67 -25.39 -14.90 3.79
C GLU A 67 -25.60 -16.38 4.12
N ASN A 68 -26.82 -16.88 3.89
CA ASN A 68 -27.09 -18.31 3.81
C ASN A 68 -26.93 -18.79 2.34
N GLU A 69 -27.20 -20.08 2.05
CA GLU A 69 -26.98 -20.62 0.70
C GLU A 69 -27.87 -19.97 -0.37
N GLU A 70 -29.09 -19.59 -0.06
CA GLU A 70 -30.02 -18.93 -1.00
C GLU A 70 -29.76 -17.42 -1.17
N GLN A 71 -28.82 -16.86 -0.38
CA GLN A 71 -28.48 -15.43 -0.35
C GLN A 71 -27.10 -15.14 -0.94
N ARG A 72 -26.40 -16.11 -1.48
CA ARG A 72 -25.01 -15.95 -1.97
C ARG A 72 -24.91 -14.90 -3.09
N GLY A 73 -24.35 -13.73 -2.77
CA GLY A 73 -24.23 -12.55 -3.62
C GLY A 73 -25.17 -11.41 -3.24
N LEU A 74 -26.08 -11.61 -2.26
CA LEU A 74 -27.06 -10.59 -1.91
C LEU A 74 -26.51 -9.44 -1.07
N ALA A 75 -25.40 -9.62 -0.36
CA ALA A 75 -24.69 -8.51 0.30
C ALA A 75 -24.23 -7.47 -0.73
N HIS A 76 -23.60 -7.93 -1.80
CA HIS A 76 -23.14 -7.07 -2.89
C HIS A 76 -24.32 -6.54 -3.72
N PHE A 77 -25.33 -7.38 -3.99
CA PHE A 77 -26.54 -6.93 -4.68
C PHE A 77 -27.24 -5.79 -3.91
N LEU A 78 -27.29 -5.89 -2.58
CA LEU A 78 -27.88 -4.87 -1.73
C LEU A 78 -27.08 -3.55 -1.78
N GLU A 79 -25.75 -3.64 -1.89
CA GLU A 79 -24.91 -2.46 -2.11
C GLU A 79 -25.38 -1.67 -3.33
N HIS A 80 -25.58 -2.34 -4.48
CA HIS A 80 -26.10 -1.71 -5.69
C HIS A 80 -27.50 -1.11 -5.49
N MET A 81 -28.36 -1.81 -4.77
CA MET A 81 -29.73 -1.34 -4.51
C MET A 81 -29.78 -0.06 -3.68
N CYS A 82 -28.74 0.26 -2.92
CA CYS A 82 -28.64 1.54 -2.21
C CYS A 82 -28.63 2.75 -3.16
N PHE A 83 -28.29 2.55 -4.42
CA PHE A 83 -28.31 3.60 -5.46
C PHE A 83 -29.56 3.56 -6.34
N ASN A 84 -30.44 2.57 -6.15
CA ASN A 84 -31.60 2.31 -7.00
C ASN A 84 -32.94 2.67 -6.36
N GLY A 85 -32.93 3.64 -5.44
CA GLY A 85 -34.13 4.23 -4.86
C GLY A 85 -34.29 3.96 -3.37
N THR A 86 -34.44 5.05 -2.65
CA THR A 86 -34.72 5.09 -1.22
C THR A 86 -36.02 5.87 -0.95
N GLU A 87 -36.50 5.86 0.27
CA GLU A 87 -37.73 6.53 0.65
C GLU A 87 -37.72 8.04 0.30
N ASN A 88 -36.61 8.73 0.61
CA ASN A 88 -36.46 10.16 0.36
C ASN A 88 -35.84 10.47 -1.01
N PHE A 89 -35.21 9.51 -1.63
CA PHE A 89 -34.56 9.66 -2.95
C PHE A 89 -35.00 8.54 -3.89
N PRO A 90 -36.24 8.60 -4.45
CA PRO A 90 -36.71 7.53 -5.32
C PRO A 90 -35.99 7.48 -6.67
N GLY A 91 -35.80 6.25 -7.19
CA GLY A 91 -35.11 5.99 -8.44
C GLY A 91 -33.68 6.51 -8.46
N ASN A 92 -33.31 7.30 -9.44
CA ASN A 92 -31.95 7.86 -9.59
C ASN A 92 -31.79 9.26 -8.95
N SER A 93 -32.74 9.72 -8.15
CA SER A 93 -32.73 11.10 -7.64
C SER A 93 -31.58 11.39 -6.66
N LEU A 94 -31.07 10.38 -5.94
CA LEU A 94 -29.88 10.47 -5.08
C LEU A 94 -28.64 10.87 -5.89
N ILE A 95 -28.33 10.11 -6.92
CA ILE A 95 -27.18 10.37 -7.81
C ILE A 95 -27.34 11.73 -8.47
N SER A 96 -28.52 12.01 -9.05
CA SER A 96 -28.79 13.30 -9.70
C SER A 96 -28.63 14.49 -8.76
N TYR A 97 -29.04 14.37 -7.51
CA TYR A 97 -28.86 15.40 -6.49
C TYR A 97 -27.36 15.63 -6.21
N LEU A 98 -26.61 14.58 -5.92
CA LEU A 98 -25.18 14.67 -5.60
C LEU A 98 -24.38 15.23 -6.78
N GLU A 99 -24.68 14.79 -8.01
CA GLU A 99 -24.04 15.34 -9.21
C GLU A 99 -24.36 16.83 -9.41
N SER A 100 -25.57 17.28 -9.06
CA SER A 100 -25.97 18.69 -9.16
C SER A 100 -25.14 19.62 -8.27
N ILE A 101 -24.59 19.11 -7.19
CA ILE A 101 -23.69 19.84 -6.29
C ILE A 101 -22.20 19.58 -6.56
N GLY A 102 -21.88 18.76 -7.57
CA GLY A 102 -20.53 18.50 -8.04
C GLY A 102 -19.89 17.21 -7.50
N VAL A 103 -20.62 16.37 -6.78
CA VAL A 103 -20.19 15.04 -6.34
C VAL A 103 -20.48 14.02 -7.45
N LYS A 104 -19.43 13.42 -8.01
CA LYS A 104 -19.54 12.51 -9.17
C LYS A 104 -19.63 11.05 -8.74
N PHE A 105 -20.56 10.31 -9.32
CA PHE A 105 -20.67 8.86 -9.14
C PHE A 105 -19.42 8.15 -9.66
N GLY A 106 -18.95 7.14 -8.92
CA GLY A 106 -17.76 6.37 -9.23
C GLY A 106 -16.43 7.05 -8.87
N ALA A 107 -16.43 8.38 -8.61
CA ALA A 107 -15.23 9.11 -8.21
C ALA A 107 -15.28 9.58 -6.74
N GLN A 108 -16.41 10.12 -6.32
CA GLN A 108 -16.61 10.67 -4.96
C GLN A 108 -17.81 10.04 -4.26
N LEU A 109 -18.78 9.50 -4.99
CA LEU A 109 -19.86 8.68 -4.48
C LEU A 109 -19.53 7.24 -4.82
N ASN A 110 -19.29 6.41 -3.82
CA ASN A 110 -18.84 5.03 -4.00
C ASN A 110 -19.33 4.12 -2.87
N ALA A 111 -19.13 2.82 -3.05
CA ALA A 111 -19.34 1.81 -2.03
C ALA A 111 -18.42 0.60 -2.30
N TYR A 112 -18.27 -0.26 -1.32
CA TYR A 112 -17.70 -1.58 -1.51
C TYR A 112 -18.33 -2.58 -0.53
N THR A 113 -18.45 -3.82 -0.99
CA THR A 113 -18.82 -4.98 -0.18
C THR A 113 -17.64 -5.94 -0.09
N SER A 114 -17.28 -6.28 1.14
CA SER A 114 -16.31 -7.33 1.46
C SER A 114 -17.00 -8.53 2.09
N ILE A 115 -16.22 -9.52 2.50
CA ILE A 115 -16.73 -10.71 3.19
C ILE A 115 -17.36 -10.32 4.53
N ASP A 116 -16.72 -9.43 5.30
CA ASP A 116 -17.12 -9.08 6.66
C ASP A 116 -17.80 -7.71 6.81
N GLU A 117 -17.76 -6.87 5.80
CA GLU A 117 -18.21 -5.47 5.89
C GLU A 117 -18.73 -4.92 4.57
N THR A 118 -19.55 -3.87 4.67
CA THR A 118 -19.96 -3.02 3.54
C THR A 118 -19.83 -1.55 3.96
N VAL A 119 -19.24 -0.73 3.12
CA VAL A 119 -19.04 0.70 3.40
C VAL A 119 -19.51 1.53 2.21
N TYR A 120 -20.26 2.58 2.49
CA TYR A 120 -20.71 3.58 1.53
C TYR A 120 -20.09 4.92 1.86
N ASN A 121 -19.64 5.66 0.85
CA ASN A 121 -18.97 6.94 1.04
C ASN A 121 -19.45 8.01 0.06
N ILE A 122 -19.54 9.24 0.56
CA ILE A 122 -19.76 10.47 -0.18
C ILE A 122 -18.61 11.39 0.14
N ASP A 123 -17.64 11.52 -0.76
CA ASP A 123 -16.41 12.28 -0.56
C ASP A 123 -16.48 13.69 -1.11
N ASN A 124 -15.74 14.58 -0.48
CA ASN A 124 -15.47 15.94 -0.94
C ASN A 124 -16.74 16.75 -1.25
N VAL A 125 -17.80 16.56 -0.44
CA VAL A 125 -19.04 17.33 -0.54
C VAL A 125 -18.74 18.80 -0.27
N PRO A 126 -19.07 19.74 -1.20
CA PRO A 126 -18.72 21.15 -1.06
C PRO A 126 -19.65 21.91 -0.07
N VAL A 127 -19.56 21.54 1.23
CA VAL A 127 -20.46 22.01 2.30
C VAL A 127 -20.41 23.53 2.52
N ALA A 128 -19.29 24.18 2.27
CA ALA A 128 -19.20 25.64 2.37
C ALA A 128 -20.02 26.34 1.26
N LYS A 129 -20.08 25.74 0.07
CA LYS A 129 -20.85 26.27 -1.06
C LYS A 129 -22.34 25.90 -0.96
N TYR A 130 -22.63 24.72 -0.44
CA TYR A 130 -23.98 24.18 -0.29
C TYR A 130 -24.21 23.71 1.15
N PRO A 131 -24.44 24.62 2.14
CA PRO A 131 -24.56 24.24 3.54
C PRO A 131 -25.67 23.21 3.85
N THR A 132 -26.76 23.22 3.09
CA THR A 132 -27.86 22.25 3.22
C THR A 132 -27.48 20.84 2.75
N SER A 133 -26.33 20.68 2.06
CA SER A 133 -25.85 19.36 1.64
C SER A 133 -25.49 18.45 2.83
N ILE A 134 -25.15 19.03 3.99
CA ILE A 134 -24.91 18.25 5.22
C ILE A 134 -26.20 17.48 5.61
N ASP A 135 -27.34 18.18 5.67
CA ASP A 135 -28.62 17.55 5.98
C ASP A 135 -29.00 16.48 4.95
N SER A 136 -28.78 16.80 3.66
CA SER A 136 -29.11 15.86 2.57
C SER A 136 -28.20 14.63 2.60
N CYS A 137 -26.89 14.78 2.84
CA CYS A 137 -25.97 13.64 2.94
C CYS A 137 -26.30 12.77 4.16
N LEU A 138 -26.60 13.36 5.31
CA LEU A 138 -27.04 12.59 6.50
C LEU A 138 -28.35 11.85 6.23
N LEU A 139 -29.29 12.46 5.48
CA LEU A 139 -30.53 11.80 5.08
C LEU A 139 -30.28 10.64 4.11
N ILE A 140 -29.32 10.78 3.19
CA ILE A 140 -28.90 9.68 2.31
C ILE A 140 -28.34 8.52 3.14
N LEU A 141 -27.42 8.80 4.11
CA LEU A 141 -26.89 7.75 4.98
C LEU A 141 -28.01 7.08 5.81
N HIS A 142 -28.99 7.86 6.29
CA HIS A 142 -30.17 7.33 7.00
C HIS A 142 -30.96 6.37 6.11
N ASP A 143 -31.20 6.77 4.87
CA ASP A 143 -31.98 5.96 3.93
C ASP A 143 -31.22 4.65 3.59
N TRP A 144 -29.91 4.70 3.41
CA TRP A 144 -29.10 3.49 3.26
C TRP A 144 -29.17 2.59 4.51
N ALA A 145 -29.22 3.21 5.67
CA ALA A 145 -29.26 2.47 6.93
C ALA A 145 -30.57 1.70 7.13
N GLY A 146 -31.72 2.23 6.72
CA GLY A 146 -33.00 1.63 7.09
C GLY A 146 -34.20 1.95 6.19
N ALA A 147 -34.04 2.64 5.06
CA ALA A 147 -35.17 3.12 4.25
C ALA A 147 -35.01 2.84 2.73
N LEU A 148 -34.45 1.69 2.36
CA LEU A 148 -34.38 1.24 0.97
C LEU A 148 -35.76 0.79 0.48
N LEU A 149 -36.12 1.14 -0.75
CA LEU A 149 -37.40 0.74 -1.34
C LEU A 149 -37.39 -0.71 -1.86
N LEU A 150 -36.28 -1.21 -2.34
CA LEU A 150 -36.10 -2.57 -2.87
C LEU A 150 -37.26 -2.99 -3.79
N GLN A 151 -37.57 -2.14 -4.78
CA GLN A 151 -38.68 -2.36 -5.70
C GLN A 151 -38.36 -3.51 -6.66
N ASP A 152 -39.34 -4.39 -6.94
CA ASP A 152 -39.18 -5.58 -7.78
C ASP A 152 -38.60 -5.26 -9.16
N ASN A 153 -39.11 -4.21 -9.80
CA ASN A 153 -38.65 -3.78 -11.13
C ASN A 153 -37.20 -3.26 -11.12
N GLU A 154 -36.72 -2.64 -10.02
CA GLU A 154 -35.31 -2.20 -9.91
C GLU A 154 -34.41 -3.39 -9.60
N ILE A 155 -34.84 -4.33 -8.77
CA ILE A 155 -34.12 -5.58 -8.53
C ILE A 155 -33.91 -6.33 -9.85
N ASP A 156 -34.96 -6.47 -10.67
CA ASP A 156 -34.83 -7.20 -11.95
C ASP A 156 -33.87 -6.53 -12.93
N LYS A 157 -33.84 -5.19 -12.97
CA LYS A 157 -32.86 -4.44 -13.78
C LYS A 157 -31.42 -4.69 -13.29
N GLU A 158 -31.23 -4.69 -11.97
CA GLU A 158 -29.90 -4.80 -11.35
C GLU A 158 -29.28 -6.19 -11.52
N ARG A 159 -30.08 -7.26 -11.66
CA ARG A 159 -29.56 -8.61 -11.98
C ARG A 159 -28.61 -8.60 -13.19
N GLY A 160 -29.02 -7.88 -14.25
CA GLY A 160 -28.21 -7.77 -15.46
C GLY A 160 -26.90 -6.98 -15.24
N VAL A 161 -26.93 -5.96 -14.38
CA VAL A 161 -25.75 -5.17 -14.05
C VAL A 161 -24.72 -6.01 -13.26
N ILE A 162 -25.17 -6.71 -12.24
CA ILE A 162 -24.32 -7.63 -11.46
C ILE A 162 -23.75 -8.74 -12.34
N HIS A 163 -24.56 -9.29 -13.26
CA HIS A 163 -24.09 -10.32 -14.19
C HIS A 163 -22.98 -9.82 -15.12
N GLU A 164 -23.12 -8.57 -15.66
CA GLU A 164 -22.06 -7.95 -16.46
C GLU A 164 -20.81 -7.63 -15.64
N GLU A 165 -20.98 -7.22 -14.41
CA GLU A 165 -19.84 -7.02 -13.49
C GLU A 165 -19.11 -8.33 -13.22
N TRP A 166 -19.82 -9.40 -12.88
CA TRP A 166 -19.25 -10.74 -12.74
C TRP A 166 -18.46 -11.14 -13.99
N ARG A 167 -19.06 -10.96 -15.17
CA ARG A 167 -18.41 -11.27 -16.45
C ARG A 167 -17.12 -10.46 -16.66
N SER A 168 -17.14 -9.17 -16.34
CA SER A 168 -15.97 -8.29 -16.50
C SER A 168 -14.85 -8.56 -15.51
N ARG A 169 -15.18 -9.10 -14.33
CA ARG A 169 -14.23 -9.47 -13.29
C ARG A 169 -13.68 -10.89 -13.42
N GLN A 170 -14.12 -11.68 -14.42
CA GLN A 170 -13.61 -13.04 -14.68
C GLN A 170 -12.19 -12.99 -15.27
N ASN A 171 -11.20 -12.80 -14.39
CA ASN A 171 -9.78 -12.90 -14.69
C ASN A 171 -9.15 -14.16 -14.08
N ALA A 172 -7.87 -14.40 -14.36
CA ALA A 172 -7.13 -15.57 -13.85
C ALA A 172 -7.22 -15.70 -12.33
N GLN A 173 -7.06 -14.62 -11.60
CA GLN A 173 -7.09 -14.62 -10.13
C GLN A 173 -8.45 -15.08 -9.60
N MET A 174 -9.55 -14.54 -10.12
CA MET A 174 -10.89 -14.95 -9.69
C MET A 174 -11.17 -16.43 -9.98
N ARG A 175 -10.82 -16.91 -11.16
CA ARG A 175 -11.00 -18.33 -11.52
C ARG A 175 -10.15 -19.27 -10.63
N MET A 176 -8.96 -18.82 -10.22
CA MET A 176 -8.11 -19.59 -9.30
C MET A 176 -8.65 -19.53 -7.86
N PHE A 177 -9.18 -18.38 -7.41
CA PHE A 177 -9.80 -18.27 -6.08
C PHE A 177 -11.00 -19.20 -5.92
N ASP A 178 -11.81 -19.40 -6.94
CA ASP A 178 -12.91 -20.38 -6.92
C ASP A 178 -12.43 -21.80 -6.59
N LYS A 179 -11.19 -22.15 -6.93
CA LYS A 179 -10.56 -23.44 -6.60
C LYS A 179 -9.82 -23.41 -5.27
N ILE A 180 -9.14 -22.32 -4.96
CA ILE A 180 -8.25 -22.17 -3.80
C ILE A 180 -9.05 -22.04 -2.51
N LEU A 181 -10.03 -21.14 -2.47
CA LEU A 181 -10.69 -20.77 -1.23
C LEU A 181 -11.40 -21.94 -0.53
N PRO A 182 -12.16 -22.81 -1.23
CA PRO A 182 -12.79 -23.96 -0.58
C PRO A 182 -11.78 -24.97 0.00
N ALA A 183 -10.58 -25.05 -0.55
CA ALA A 183 -9.53 -25.94 -0.07
C ALA A 183 -8.73 -25.33 1.09
N VAL A 184 -8.49 -24.01 1.07
CA VAL A 184 -7.81 -23.27 2.15
C VAL A 184 -8.71 -23.12 3.37
N TYR A 185 -10.02 -23.00 3.18
CA TYR A 185 -11.03 -22.87 4.22
C TYR A 185 -12.04 -24.04 4.16
N PRO A 186 -11.62 -25.29 4.45
CA PRO A 186 -12.48 -26.45 4.33
C PRO A 186 -13.67 -26.35 5.29
N ASN A 187 -14.88 -26.58 4.77
CA ASN A 187 -16.14 -26.50 5.51
C ASN A 187 -16.39 -25.15 6.22
N ASN A 188 -15.82 -24.07 5.72
CA ASN A 188 -15.89 -22.74 6.31
C ASN A 188 -16.51 -21.75 5.31
N LYS A 189 -17.25 -20.77 5.81
CA LYS A 189 -17.89 -19.75 4.98
C LYS A 189 -16.90 -18.90 4.19
N TYR A 190 -15.70 -18.62 4.72
CA TYR A 190 -14.64 -17.90 3.97
C TYR A 190 -14.28 -18.59 2.64
N GLY A 191 -14.42 -19.91 2.57
CA GLY A 191 -14.16 -20.68 1.36
C GLY A 191 -15.22 -20.50 0.25
N VAL A 192 -16.40 -19.97 0.57
CA VAL A 192 -17.54 -20.01 -0.36
C VAL A 192 -18.39 -18.73 -0.36
N ARG A 193 -17.95 -17.67 0.32
CA ARG A 193 -18.72 -16.40 0.46
C ARG A 193 -18.01 -15.20 -0.19
N MET A 194 -17.44 -15.40 -1.38
CA MET A 194 -16.98 -14.25 -2.16
C MET A 194 -18.17 -13.31 -2.45
N PRO A 195 -18.03 -11.98 -2.29
CA PRO A 195 -19.14 -11.02 -2.37
C PRO A 195 -19.91 -11.05 -3.69
N ILE A 196 -19.24 -11.33 -4.81
CA ILE A 196 -19.92 -11.43 -6.12
C ILE A 196 -20.96 -12.55 -6.16
N GLY A 197 -20.84 -13.55 -5.29
CA GLY A 197 -21.80 -14.63 -5.10
C GLY A 197 -21.88 -15.64 -6.22
N LEU A 198 -23.04 -16.28 -6.32
CA LEU A 198 -23.35 -17.25 -7.37
C LEU A 198 -24.36 -16.65 -8.33
N MET A 199 -24.05 -16.62 -9.62
CA MET A 199 -24.96 -16.10 -10.65
C MET A 199 -26.29 -16.86 -10.71
N GLU A 200 -26.29 -18.16 -10.43
CA GLU A 200 -27.52 -18.94 -10.30
C GLU A 200 -28.45 -18.38 -9.19
N VAL A 201 -27.90 -17.92 -8.08
CA VAL A 201 -28.65 -17.25 -7.02
C VAL A 201 -29.05 -15.84 -7.47
N VAL A 202 -28.11 -15.05 -7.95
CA VAL A 202 -28.33 -13.66 -8.39
C VAL A 202 -29.44 -13.56 -9.44
N ASP A 203 -29.47 -14.46 -10.39
CA ASP A 203 -30.47 -14.46 -11.47
C ASP A 203 -31.87 -14.88 -11.01
N ASN A 204 -31.97 -15.67 -9.93
CA ASN A 204 -33.22 -16.37 -9.60
C ASN A 204 -33.76 -16.14 -8.19
N PHE A 205 -33.06 -15.44 -7.29
CA PHE A 205 -33.55 -15.25 -5.93
C PHE A 205 -34.93 -14.56 -5.90
N PRO A 206 -35.87 -15.00 -5.04
CA PRO A 206 -37.13 -14.30 -4.79
C PRO A 206 -36.87 -12.96 -4.12
N TYR A 207 -37.62 -11.90 -4.50
CA TYR A 207 -37.43 -10.55 -3.98
C TYR A 207 -37.41 -10.49 -2.44
N ASP A 208 -38.26 -11.28 -1.78
CA ASP A 208 -38.34 -11.33 -0.32
C ASP A 208 -37.09 -11.90 0.34
N VAL A 209 -36.27 -12.65 -0.36
CA VAL A 209 -34.98 -13.15 0.17
C VAL A 209 -34.00 -11.99 0.32
N LEU A 210 -33.93 -11.06 -0.64
CA LEU A 210 -33.13 -9.84 -0.53
C LEU A 210 -33.66 -8.91 0.57
N ARG A 211 -34.97 -8.71 0.62
CA ARG A 211 -35.61 -7.90 1.65
C ARG A 211 -35.38 -8.48 3.05
N SER A 212 -35.45 -9.81 3.18
CA SER A 212 -35.15 -10.50 4.42
C SER A 212 -33.69 -10.29 4.87
N TYR A 213 -32.72 -10.38 3.93
CA TYR A 213 -31.32 -10.09 4.22
C TYR A 213 -31.14 -8.65 4.75
N TYR A 214 -31.74 -7.66 4.04
CA TYR A 214 -31.69 -6.26 4.44
C TYR A 214 -32.28 -6.04 5.84
N HIS A 215 -33.50 -6.44 6.10
CA HIS A 215 -34.16 -6.24 7.39
C HIS A 215 -33.51 -7.01 8.55
N THR A 216 -32.83 -8.10 8.26
CA THR A 216 -32.11 -8.87 9.29
C THR A 216 -30.83 -8.18 9.71
N TRP A 217 -30.05 -7.67 8.76
CA TRP A 217 -28.68 -7.26 9.02
C TRP A 217 -28.44 -5.75 9.01
N TYR A 218 -29.20 -4.96 8.20
CA TYR A 218 -29.07 -3.50 8.18
C TYR A 218 -29.86 -2.90 9.36
N ARG A 219 -29.18 -2.81 10.48
CA ARG A 219 -29.75 -2.34 11.73
C ARG A 219 -28.74 -1.52 12.51
N PRO A 220 -29.20 -0.55 13.34
CA PRO A 220 -28.34 0.44 13.98
C PRO A 220 -27.16 -0.13 14.77
N ASP A 221 -27.34 -1.25 15.46
CA ASP A 221 -26.28 -1.90 16.27
C ASP A 221 -25.12 -2.48 15.42
N GLN A 222 -25.28 -2.59 14.11
CA GLN A 222 -24.24 -3.00 13.15
C GLN A 222 -23.73 -1.83 12.31
N GLN A 223 -24.15 -0.59 12.58
CA GLN A 223 -23.90 0.57 11.74
C GLN A 223 -23.08 1.64 12.45
N GLY A 224 -22.12 2.23 11.71
CA GLY A 224 -21.31 3.36 12.15
C GLY A 224 -21.37 4.50 11.12
N ILE A 225 -21.71 5.71 11.59
CA ILE A 225 -21.68 6.93 10.78
C ILE A 225 -20.37 7.64 11.04
N VAL A 226 -19.69 8.06 9.96
CA VAL A 226 -18.45 8.84 10.03
C VAL A 226 -18.62 10.13 9.23
N VAL A 227 -18.36 11.26 9.88
CA VAL A 227 -18.38 12.58 9.23
C VAL A 227 -17.06 13.30 9.56
N VAL A 228 -16.29 13.59 8.52
CA VAL A 228 -15.00 14.30 8.66
C VAL A 228 -14.92 15.41 7.61
N GLY A 229 -14.61 16.62 8.04
CA GLY A 229 -14.43 17.74 7.13
C GLY A 229 -14.58 19.11 7.79
N ASP A 230 -14.73 20.13 6.98
CA ASP A 230 -14.93 21.51 7.43
C ASP A 230 -16.39 21.72 7.90
N VAL A 231 -16.69 21.15 9.05
CA VAL A 231 -18.04 21.13 9.66
C VAL A 231 -18.00 21.54 11.11
N ASP A 232 -19.14 22.05 11.61
CA ASP A 232 -19.36 22.27 13.02
C ASP A 232 -19.77 20.92 13.67
N VAL A 233 -18.92 20.42 14.56
CA VAL A 233 -19.07 19.11 15.21
C VAL A 233 -20.37 19.01 16.03
N ASP A 234 -20.71 20.06 16.80
CA ASP A 234 -21.90 20.06 17.64
C ASP A 234 -23.19 20.11 16.81
N ALA A 235 -23.18 20.89 15.71
CA ALA A 235 -24.31 20.96 14.78
C ALA A 235 -24.52 19.62 14.07
N VAL A 236 -23.46 18.97 13.59
CA VAL A 236 -23.53 17.64 12.94
C VAL A 236 -23.99 16.58 13.94
N GLU A 237 -23.49 16.59 15.17
CA GLU A 237 -23.92 15.67 16.22
C GLU A 237 -25.43 15.79 16.50
N ALA A 238 -25.91 17.03 16.64
CA ALA A 238 -27.33 17.27 16.85
C ALA A 238 -28.19 16.71 15.70
N LYS A 239 -27.74 16.89 14.46
CA LYS A 239 -28.41 16.35 13.27
C LYS A 239 -28.37 14.82 13.22
N ILE A 240 -27.25 14.20 13.52
CA ILE A 240 -27.16 12.73 13.61
C ILE A 240 -28.16 12.20 14.64
N LYS A 241 -28.23 12.83 15.82
CA LYS A 241 -29.18 12.45 16.87
C LYS A 241 -30.64 12.62 16.40
N GLU A 242 -30.96 13.72 15.71
CA GLU A 242 -32.30 13.97 15.16
C GLU A 242 -32.70 12.92 14.12
N VAL A 243 -31.83 12.67 13.14
CA VAL A 243 -32.16 11.86 11.95
C VAL A 243 -32.10 10.35 12.28
N PHE A 244 -31.03 9.87 12.90
CA PHE A 244 -30.79 8.43 13.07
C PHE A 244 -31.50 7.84 14.30
N SER A 245 -31.99 8.63 15.26
CA SER A 245 -32.83 8.13 16.35
C SER A 245 -34.20 7.66 15.86
N THR A 246 -34.60 7.96 14.65
CA THR A 246 -35.83 7.47 14.03
C THR A 246 -35.74 6.02 13.59
N LEU A 247 -34.51 5.50 13.39
CA LEU A 247 -34.29 4.10 13.03
C LEU A 247 -34.67 3.18 14.20
N PRO A 248 -35.42 2.09 13.96
CA PRO A 248 -35.80 1.15 15.00
C PRO A 248 -34.55 0.42 15.53
N SER A 249 -34.55 0.15 16.86
CA SER A 249 -33.57 -0.77 17.43
C SER A 249 -33.73 -2.17 16.87
N ALA A 250 -32.65 -2.98 16.96
CA ALA A 250 -32.73 -4.39 16.63
C ALA A 250 -33.87 -5.08 17.33
N ALA A 251 -34.60 -5.97 16.63
CA ALA A 251 -35.65 -6.76 17.23
C ALA A 251 -35.06 -7.67 18.35
N PRO A 252 -35.81 -7.97 19.41
CA PRO A 252 -35.33 -8.80 20.53
C PRO A 252 -34.86 -10.21 20.11
N ASP A 253 -35.39 -10.71 19.01
CA ASP A 253 -35.09 -12.01 18.42
C ASP A 253 -34.15 -11.91 17.18
N ALA A 254 -33.61 -10.73 16.92
CA ALA A 254 -32.67 -10.55 15.84
C ALA A 254 -31.42 -11.42 16.03
N PRO A 255 -30.92 -12.07 14.98
CA PRO A 255 -29.76 -12.94 15.12
C PRO A 255 -28.52 -12.13 15.53
N GLU A 256 -27.72 -12.71 16.41
CA GLU A 256 -26.43 -12.14 16.78
C GLU A 256 -25.44 -12.27 15.61
N ARG A 257 -24.61 -11.24 15.41
CA ARG A 257 -23.52 -11.34 14.44
C ARG A 257 -22.40 -12.21 15.00
N VAL A 258 -22.28 -13.40 14.46
CA VAL A 258 -21.20 -14.34 14.83
C VAL A 258 -20.05 -14.20 13.87
N TYR A 259 -18.82 -14.07 14.39
CA TYR A 259 -17.60 -14.10 13.60
C TYR A 259 -17.20 -15.53 13.32
N THR A 260 -17.19 -15.92 12.05
CA THR A 260 -16.84 -17.27 11.60
C THR A 260 -15.39 -17.57 11.94
N GLN A 261 -15.14 -18.60 12.76
CA GLN A 261 -13.79 -18.98 13.16
C GLN A 261 -13.13 -19.86 12.09
N VAL A 262 -11.82 -19.70 11.92
CA VAL A 262 -10.99 -20.55 11.06
C VAL A 262 -10.28 -21.56 11.96
N GLU A 263 -10.52 -22.84 11.69
CA GLU A 263 -9.95 -23.93 12.46
C GLU A 263 -8.46 -24.15 12.17
N ASP A 264 -7.74 -24.67 13.16
CA ASP A 264 -6.37 -25.14 12.98
C ASP A 264 -6.31 -26.36 12.06
N ASN A 265 -5.18 -26.60 11.41
CA ASN A 265 -4.94 -27.80 10.62
C ASN A 265 -3.71 -28.55 11.16
N GLU A 266 -3.92 -29.80 11.56
CA GLU A 266 -2.84 -30.70 12.00
C GLU A 266 -1.95 -31.18 10.83
N THR A 267 -2.55 -31.31 9.66
CA THR A 267 -1.86 -31.70 8.42
C THR A 267 -1.70 -30.49 7.51
N PRO A 268 -0.54 -30.30 6.86
CA PRO A 268 -0.36 -29.23 5.89
C PRO A 268 -1.43 -29.22 4.81
N ILE A 269 -1.95 -28.04 4.48
CA ILE A 269 -2.85 -27.83 3.35
C ILE A 269 -2.00 -27.28 2.20
N ILE A 270 -1.97 -28.00 1.07
CA ILE A 270 -1.29 -27.54 -0.14
C ILE A 270 -2.31 -27.46 -1.27
N VAL A 271 -2.41 -26.32 -1.91
CA VAL A 271 -3.37 -26.06 -2.98
C VAL A 271 -2.65 -25.49 -4.18
N THR A 272 -2.86 -26.11 -5.33
CA THR A 272 -2.31 -25.61 -6.60
C THR A 272 -3.44 -25.31 -7.58
N ALA A 273 -3.49 -24.07 -8.05
CA ALA A 273 -4.37 -23.62 -9.11
C ALA A 273 -3.57 -23.07 -10.29
N THR A 274 -4.02 -23.39 -11.50
CA THR A 274 -3.41 -22.95 -12.75
C THR A 274 -4.41 -22.21 -13.60
N ASP A 275 -3.92 -21.21 -14.37
CA ASP A 275 -4.72 -20.49 -15.35
C ASP A 275 -3.85 -20.03 -16.54
N LYS A 276 -4.43 -20.01 -17.74
CA LYS A 276 -3.73 -19.62 -18.98
C LYS A 276 -3.37 -18.14 -19.04
N GLU A 277 -4.12 -17.29 -18.33
CA GLU A 277 -3.91 -15.84 -18.26
C GLU A 277 -3.06 -15.44 -17.06
N GLN A 278 -2.64 -16.39 -16.20
CA GLN A 278 -1.75 -16.10 -15.08
C GLN A 278 -0.36 -15.71 -15.61
N PRO A 279 0.12 -14.48 -15.32
CA PRO A 279 1.33 -13.97 -15.98
C PRO A 279 2.64 -14.50 -15.38
N TYR A 280 2.63 -14.94 -14.11
CA TYR A 280 3.82 -15.41 -13.38
C TYR A 280 3.45 -16.46 -12.35
N ALA A 281 4.42 -17.30 -12.00
CA ALA A 281 4.24 -18.27 -10.94
C ALA A 281 4.41 -17.59 -9.56
N MET A 282 3.51 -17.90 -8.64
CA MET A 282 3.46 -17.32 -7.30
C MET A 282 3.07 -18.39 -6.28
N THR A 283 3.75 -18.37 -5.13
CA THR A 283 3.43 -19.24 -4.00
C THR A 283 3.31 -18.43 -2.72
N TYR A 284 2.24 -18.67 -1.97
CA TYR A 284 2.07 -18.21 -0.60
C TYR A 284 2.39 -19.35 0.36
N ILE A 285 3.08 -19.02 1.43
CA ILE A 285 3.34 -19.93 2.57
C ILE A 285 2.77 -19.22 3.80
N PHE A 286 1.76 -19.83 4.42
CA PHE A 286 1.14 -19.32 5.63
C PHE A 286 1.43 -20.25 6.81
N LEU A 287 1.85 -19.68 7.92
CA LEU A 287 1.88 -20.33 9.22
C LEU A 287 0.80 -19.65 10.07
N LYS A 288 -0.36 -20.31 10.19
CA LYS A 288 -1.53 -19.72 10.86
C LYS A 288 -1.31 -19.62 12.36
N HIS A 289 -1.89 -18.58 12.95
CA HIS A 289 -1.95 -18.36 14.38
C HIS A 289 -3.27 -17.68 14.77
N PRO A 290 -3.65 -17.66 16.05
CA PRO A 290 -4.86 -16.96 16.50
C PRO A 290 -4.79 -15.47 16.19
N ALA A 291 -5.89 -14.91 15.66
CA ALA A 291 -6.05 -13.46 15.54
C ALA A 291 -6.07 -12.79 16.93
N ILE A 292 -5.68 -11.53 16.98
CA ILE A 292 -5.75 -10.73 18.21
C ILE A 292 -7.22 -10.37 18.47
N PRO A 293 -7.76 -10.68 19.65
CA PRO A 293 -9.13 -10.30 20.00
C PRO A 293 -9.34 -8.78 19.94
N ASN A 294 -10.48 -8.35 19.40
CA ASN A 294 -10.80 -6.93 19.25
C ASN A 294 -10.69 -6.14 20.56
N GLU A 295 -11.04 -6.76 21.69
CA GLU A 295 -10.96 -6.15 23.02
C GLU A 295 -9.52 -5.86 23.46
N ALA A 296 -8.55 -6.59 22.92
CA ALA A 296 -7.14 -6.40 23.25
C ALA A 296 -6.51 -5.23 22.46
N LYS A 297 -7.13 -4.79 21.37
CA LYS A 297 -6.57 -3.75 20.50
C LYS A 297 -6.52 -2.34 21.14
N ALA A 298 -7.31 -2.09 22.18
CA ALA A 298 -7.27 -0.84 22.93
C ALA A 298 -6.09 -0.74 23.92
N THR A 299 -5.22 -1.75 24.01
CA THR A 299 -4.17 -1.84 25.02
C THR A 299 -2.80 -1.38 24.49
N MET A 300 -1.94 -0.90 25.39
CA MET A 300 -0.55 -0.56 25.07
C MET A 300 0.26 -1.76 24.55
N ASP A 301 -0.08 -2.97 25.01
CA ASP A 301 0.56 -4.20 24.53
C ASP A 301 0.30 -4.40 23.04
N TYR A 302 -0.90 -4.05 22.57
CA TYR A 302 -1.24 -4.08 21.14
C TYR A 302 -0.41 -3.06 20.34
N ALA A 303 -0.26 -1.83 20.84
CA ALA A 303 0.57 -0.82 20.17
C ALA A 303 2.04 -1.28 20.03
N ILE A 304 2.57 -1.93 21.06
CA ILE A 304 3.93 -2.50 21.04
C ILE A 304 4.01 -3.65 20.04
N LEU A 305 3.01 -4.53 20.02
CA LEU A 305 2.97 -5.65 19.09
C LEU A 305 2.90 -5.17 17.63
N GLN A 306 2.07 -4.16 17.33
CA GLN A 306 2.03 -3.55 15.99
C GLN A 306 3.41 -2.97 15.60
N TYR A 307 4.05 -2.24 16.50
CA TYR A 307 5.41 -1.77 16.27
C TYR A 307 6.40 -2.90 16.00
N VAL A 308 6.33 -4.00 16.76
CA VAL A 308 7.17 -5.18 16.54
C VAL A 308 6.92 -5.80 15.17
N ASN A 309 5.66 -5.94 14.77
CA ASN A 309 5.30 -6.49 13.45
C ASN A 309 5.81 -5.59 12.32
N ASP A 310 5.70 -4.25 12.46
CA ASP A 310 6.28 -3.30 11.50
C ASP A 310 7.81 -3.45 11.38
N MET A 311 8.49 -3.61 12.51
CA MET A 311 9.95 -3.83 12.51
C MET A 311 10.31 -5.17 11.86
N VAL A 312 9.60 -6.24 12.18
CA VAL A 312 9.81 -7.57 11.59
C VAL A 312 9.61 -7.51 10.07
N ALA A 313 8.49 -6.94 9.60
CA ALA A 313 8.22 -6.78 8.18
C ALA A 313 9.29 -5.94 7.48
N SER A 314 9.68 -4.79 8.06
CA SER A 314 10.71 -3.91 7.51
C SER A 314 12.06 -4.62 7.37
N MET A 315 12.53 -5.31 8.41
CA MET A 315 13.82 -6.00 8.39
C MET A 315 13.80 -7.24 7.50
N ALA A 316 12.72 -8.03 7.53
CA ALA A 316 12.55 -9.20 6.68
C ALA A 316 12.57 -8.82 5.19
N ASN A 317 11.81 -7.81 4.81
CA ASN A 317 11.73 -7.36 3.41
C ASN A 317 13.01 -6.66 2.95
N ALA A 318 13.79 -6.05 3.85
CA ALA A 318 15.13 -5.57 3.53
C ALA A 318 16.09 -6.71 3.13
N ARG A 319 16.04 -7.86 3.86
CA ARG A 319 16.79 -9.07 3.47
C ARG A 319 16.33 -9.64 2.14
N ILE A 320 15.02 -9.71 1.91
CA ILE A 320 14.44 -10.15 0.63
C ILE A 320 14.97 -9.27 -0.52
N ALA A 321 14.96 -7.95 -0.34
CA ALA A 321 15.48 -7.02 -1.35
C ALA A 321 16.95 -7.29 -1.67
N GLU A 322 17.80 -7.63 -0.69
CA GLU A 322 19.18 -8.04 -0.92
C GLU A 322 19.29 -9.35 -1.72
N MET A 323 18.48 -10.35 -1.37
CA MET A 323 18.47 -11.64 -2.07
C MET A 323 18.12 -11.48 -3.56
N THR A 324 17.22 -10.55 -3.89
CA THR A 324 16.85 -10.26 -5.28
C THR A 324 17.92 -9.51 -6.07
N GLN A 325 18.96 -8.98 -5.45
CA GLN A 325 20.09 -8.32 -6.12
C GLN A 325 21.21 -9.30 -6.56
N ALA A 326 21.13 -10.57 -6.22
CA ALA A 326 22.08 -11.58 -6.67
C ALA A 326 22.08 -11.68 -8.21
N ALA A 327 23.23 -12.03 -8.81
CA ALA A 327 23.34 -12.19 -10.28
C ALA A 327 22.44 -13.29 -10.85
N ASP A 328 22.20 -14.34 -10.07
CA ASP A 328 21.25 -15.42 -10.34
C ASP A 328 20.33 -15.58 -9.12
N PRO A 329 19.29 -14.72 -8.98
CA PRO A 329 18.42 -14.74 -7.81
C PRO A 329 17.53 -15.98 -7.83
N ASP A 330 17.24 -16.50 -6.62
CA ASP A 330 16.38 -17.68 -6.46
C ASP A 330 14.92 -17.40 -6.83
N PHE A 331 14.52 -16.14 -6.85
CA PHE A 331 13.18 -15.68 -7.18
C PHE A 331 13.22 -14.23 -7.73
N MET A 332 12.15 -13.82 -8.38
CA MET A 332 12.01 -12.48 -8.95
C MET A 332 11.71 -11.44 -7.88
N ASP A 333 10.79 -11.78 -6.98
CA ASP A 333 10.36 -10.94 -5.87
C ASP A 333 9.79 -11.82 -4.76
N ALA A 334 9.80 -11.32 -3.54
CA ALA A 334 9.17 -11.97 -2.41
C ALA A 334 8.81 -10.96 -1.31
N GLY A 335 7.94 -11.37 -0.39
CA GLY A 335 7.58 -10.59 0.78
C GLY A 335 7.35 -11.48 1.98
N ILE A 336 7.61 -10.94 3.18
CA ILE A 336 7.34 -11.59 4.45
C ILE A 336 6.61 -10.57 5.33
N GLU A 337 5.47 -10.98 5.90
CA GLU A 337 4.66 -10.16 6.80
C GLU A 337 3.90 -11.01 7.82
N ASP A 338 3.44 -10.39 8.88
CA ASP A 338 2.46 -10.93 9.80
C ASP A 338 1.16 -10.14 9.69
N GLY A 339 0.04 -10.84 9.54
CA GLY A 339 -1.26 -10.20 9.34
C GLY A 339 -2.41 -11.20 9.33
N ASP A 340 -3.49 -10.83 8.67
CA ASP A 340 -4.65 -11.67 8.52
C ASP A 340 -4.35 -12.90 7.63
N PHE A 341 -4.90 -14.06 8.00
CA PHE A 341 -4.78 -15.25 7.17
C PHE A 341 -5.65 -15.12 5.92
N PHE A 342 -5.02 -14.81 4.82
CA PHE A 342 -5.55 -14.69 3.46
C PHE A 342 -6.75 -13.74 3.37
N LEU A 343 -7.98 -14.19 3.65
CA LEU A 343 -9.20 -13.37 3.59
C LEU A 343 -9.93 -13.27 4.94
N SER A 344 -9.47 -13.99 5.97
CA SER A 344 -10.20 -14.10 7.22
C SER A 344 -9.74 -13.11 8.28
N LYS A 345 -10.66 -12.47 8.97
CA LYS A 345 -10.40 -11.58 10.12
C LYS A 345 -10.27 -12.30 11.46
N THR A 346 -10.53 -13.61 11.50
CA THR A 346 -10.57 -14.42 12.74
C THR A 346 -9.36 -15.32 12.92
N CYS A 347 -8.43 -15.28 11.97
CA CYS A 347 -7.18 -16.02 11.99
C CYS A 347 -6.07 -15.15 11.44
N GLY A 348 -4.93 -15.10 12.12
CA GLY A 348 -3.72 -14.47 11.63
C GLY A 348 -2.79 -15.49 10.96
N ALA A 349 -1.79 -14.98 10.24
CA ALA A 349 -0.72 -15.82 9.70
C ALA A 349 0.58 -15.05 9.53
N TYR A 350 1.70 -15.70 9.87
CA TYR A 350 3.01 -15.33 9.38
C TYR A 350 3.13 -15.80 7.93
N THR A 351 3.20 -14.86 7.02
CA THR A 351 3.03 -15.09 5.59
C THR A 351 4.31 -14.79 4.84
N GLY A 352 4.72 -15.73 3.99
CA GLY A 352 5.70 -15.50 2.94
C GLY A 352 5.02 -15.61 1.57
N VAL A 353 5.29 -14.66 0.69
CA VAL A 353 4.89 -14.74 -0.72
C VAL A 353 6.12 -14.67 -1.60
N VAL A 354 6.18 -15.49 -2.65
CA VAL A 354 7.29 -15.51 -3.59
C VAL A 354 6.81 -15.60 -5.04
N VAL A 355 7.39 -14.76 -5.89
CA VAL A 355 7.16 -14.72 -7.34
C VAL A 355 8.42 -15.20 -8.04
N TYR A 356 8.30 -16.12 -9.00
CA TYR A 356 9.44 -16.79 -9.60
C TYR A 356 9.19 -17.19 -11.05
N ASP A 357 10.27 -17.56 -11.76
CA ASP A 357 10.18 -18.22 -13.06
C ASP A 357 9.51 -19.60 -12.91
N GLU A 358 8.56 -19.92 -13.77
CA GLU A 358 7.71 -21.11 -13.69
C GLU A 358 8.48 -22.45 -13.63
N ASN A 359 9.76 -22.45 -14.06
CA ASN A 359 10.62 -23.64 -14.00
C ASN A 359 11.46 -23.71 -12.70
N GLN A 360 11.37 -22.71 -11.82
CA GLN A 360 12.23 -22.60 -10.64
C GLN A 360 11.45 -22.69 -9.31
N MET A 361 10.21 -23.19 -9.31
CA MET A 361 9.34 -23.24 -8.15
C MET A 361 10.01 -23.81 -6.90
N SER A 362 10.62 -25.00 -6.99
CA SER A 362 11.26 -25.65 -5.84
C SER A 362 12.42 -24.81 -5.26
N ARG A 363 13.21 -24.17 -6.12
CA ARG A 363 14.31 -23.29 -5.70
C ARG A 363 13.79 -22.06 -4.96
N ALA A 364 12.80 -21.40 -5.53
CA ALA A 364 12.19 -20.18 -5.01
C ALA A 364 11.49 -20.41 -3.66
N VAL A 365 10.64 -21.44 -3.60
CA VAL A 365 9.87 -21.80 -2.40
C VAL A 365 10.81 -22.20 -1.26
N LYS A 366 11.85 -23.00 -1.54
CA LYS A 366 12.88 -23.37 -0.53
C LYS A 366 13.65 -22.14 -0.03
N SER A 367 14.00 -21.22 -0.92
CA SER A 367 14.77 -20.01 -0.56
C SER A 367 13.96 -19.08 0.34
N LEU A 368 12.68 -18.81 0.00
CA LEU A 368 11.78 -18.03 0.85
C LEU A 368 11.58 -18.70 2.21
N TYR A 369 11.22 -19.98 2.22
CA TYR A 369 10.96 -20.69 3.47
C TYR A 369 12.19 -20.74 4.38
N ARG A 370 13.38 -20.90 3.80
CA ARG A 370 14.65 -20.82 4.53
C ARG A 370 14.84 -19.45 5.22
N GLU A 371 14.46 -18.37 4.53
CA GLU A 371 14.54 -17.03 5.15
C GLU A 371 13.50 -16.84 6.25
N MET A 372 12.28 -17.31 6.06
CA MET A 372 11.24 -17.34 7.12
C MET A 372 11.76 -18.08 8.36
N LEU A 373 12.32 -19.28 8.16
CA LEU A 373 12.89 -20.07 9.26
C LEU A 373 14.15 -19.42 9.89
N ARG A 374 14.99 -18.74 9.07
CA ARG A 374 16.16 -17.99 9.60
C ARG A 374 15.70 -16.91 10.56
N ILE A 375 14.65 -16.16 10.21
CA ILE A 375 14.10 -15.11 11.06
C ILE A 375 13.60 -15.70 12.38
N VAL A 376 12.82 -16.79 12.33
CA VAL A 376 12.29 -17.43 13.54
C VAL A 376 13.39 -18.02 14.44
N ARG A 377 14.42 -18.66 13.85
CA ARG A 377 15.46 -19.37 14.58
C ARG A 377 16.60 -18.48 15.07
N ASN A 378 16.97 -17.48 14.28
CA ASN A 378 18.17 -16.67 14.52
C ASN A 378 17.87 -15.19 14.80
N GLY A 379 16.65 -14.72 14.48
CA GLY A 379 16.23 -13.33 14.67
C GLY A 379 16.94 -12.34 13.75
N PHE A 380 16.93 -11.08 14.17
CA PHE A 380 17.52 -9.93 13.50
C PHE A 380 18.74 -9.41 14.27
N THR A 381 19.64 -8.73 13.58
CA THR A 381 20.81 -8.06 14.16
C THR A 381 20.44 -6.68 14.71
N ALA A 382 21.24 -6.18 15.64
CA ALA A 382 21.06 -4.83 16.18
C ALA A 382 21.13 -3.74 15.10
N SER A 383 22.02 -3.90 14.12
CA SER A 383 22.17 -2.92 13.02
C SER A 383 21.00 -2.90 12.04
N GLU A 384 20.35 -4.03 11.77
CA GLU A 384 19.10 -4.07 11.01
C GLU A 384 17.99 -3.32 11.76
N TYR A 385 17.85 -3.61 13.05
CA TYR A 385 16.83 -2.98 13.88
C TYR A 385 17.06 -1.47 14.05
N GLU A 386 18.28 -1.01 14.22
CA GLU A 386 18.60 0.42 14.29
C GLU A 386 18.15 1.17 13.04
N ARG A 387 18.35 0.58 11.85
CA ARG A 387 17.90 1.16 10.58
C ARG A 387 16.37 1.16 10.46
N ALA A 388 15.72 0.03 10.71
CA ALA A 388 14.26 -0.06 10.65
C ALA A 388 13.58 0.91 11.62
N ARG A 389 14.11 1.01 12.85
CA ARG A 389 13.62 1.98 13.84
C ARG A 389 13.85 3.43 13.40
N ALA A 390 15.00 3.74 12.79
CA ALA A 390 15.27 5.07 12.28
C ALA A 390 14.32 5.47 11.14
N ASP A 391 14.02 4.54 10.24
CA ASP A 391 13.06 4.75 9.14
C ASP A 391 11.63 4.94 9.68
N TYR A 392 11.21 4.11 10.64
CA TYR A 392 9.92 4.23 11.30
C TYR A 392 9.76 5.59 11.99
N MET A 393 10.73 5.97 12.83
CA MET A 393 10.69 7.23 13.56
C MET A 393 10.75 8.45 12.64
N SER A 394 11.52 8.39 11.55
CA SER A 394 11.58 9.44 10.54
C SER A 394 10.23 9.59 9.81
N SER A 395 9.56 8.48 9.52
CA SER A 395 8.23 8.46 8.91
C SER A 395 7.17 9.05 9.84
N LEU A 396 7.21 8.67 11.09
CA LEU A 396 6.28 9.15 12.12
C LEU A 396 6.49 10.65 12.42
N GLU A 397 7.76 11.13 12.47
CA GLU A 397 8.10 12.55 12.60
C GLU A 397 7.54 13.36 11.43
N SER A 398 7.69 12.85 10.20
CA SER A 398 7.16 13.51 9.00
C SER A 398 5.63 13.57 9.01
N ALA A 399 4.95 12.49 9.39
CA ALA A 399 3.49 12.46 9.54
C ALA A 399 3.02 13.49 10.59
N TYR A 400 3.72 13.57 11.73
CA TYR A 400 3.43 14.58 12.75
C TYR A 400 3.62 16.02 12.24
N ASN A 401 4.70 16.28 11.49
CA ASN A 401 4.98 17.62 10.94
C ASN A 401 3.93 18.03 9.89
N GLN A 402 3.37 17.06 9.16
CA GLN A 402 2.37 17.28 8.11
C GLN A 402 0.91 17.14 8.59
N ARG A 403 0.66 16.92 9.87
CA ARG A 403 -0.68 16.60 10.41
C ARG A 403 -1.79 17.57 10.04
N GLU A 404 -1.44 18.86 9.84
CA GLU A 404 -2.41 19.89 9.42
C GLU A 404 -2.82 19.75 7.93
N LYS A 405 -2.13 18.88 7.17
CA LYS A 405 -2.38 18.61 5.75
C LYS A 405 -2.93 17.23 5.48
N LYS A 406 -3.22 16.47 6.54
CA LYS A 406 -3.84 15.16 6.42
C LYS A 406 -5.24 15.28 5.84
N ASP A 407 -5.49 14.57 4.74
CA ASP A 407 -6.78 14.59 4.03
C ASP A 407 -7.91 14.02 4.92
N SER A 408 -9.09 14.62 4.83
CA SER A 408 -10.27 14.18 5.59
C SER A 408 -10.67 12.73 5.31
N ARG A 409 -10.39 12.20 4.12
CA ARG A 409 -10.67 10.79 3.75
C ARG A 409 -9.76 9.81 4.50
N GLU A 410 -8.52 10.20 4.80
CA GLU A 410 -7.61 9.36 5.59
C GLU A 410 -8.18 9.18 7.01
N TYR A 411 -8.68 10.25 7.63
CA TYR A 411 -9.38 10.15 8.91
C TYR A 411 -10.65 9.30 8.81
N CYS A 412 -11.44 9.43 7.73
CA CYS A 412 -12.61 8.56 7.53
C CYS A 412 -12.20 7.08 7.51
N SER A 413 -11.12 6.74 6.82
CA SER A 413 -10.62 5.36 6.74
C SER A 413 -10.20 4.82 8.11
N GLU A 414 -9.49 5.62 8.91
CA GLU A 414 -9.10 5.25 10.28
C GLU A 414 -10.34 5.02 11.17
N LEU A 415 -11.32 5.91 11.11
CA LEU A 415 -12.54 5.80 11.91
C LEU A 415 -13.41 4.61 11.49
N VAL A 416 -13.45 4.28 10.20
CA VAL A 416 -14.09 3.06 9.70
C VAL A 416 -13.37 1.82 10.24
N ARG A 417 -12.04 1.78 10.22
CA ARG A 417 -11.28 0.65 10.80
C ARG A 417 -11.48 0.54 12.32
N HIS A 418 -11.55 1.67 13.01
CA HIS A 418 -11.89 1.65 14.43
C HIS A 418 -13.28 1.05 14.68
N PHE A 419 -14.29 1.48 13.91
CA PHE A 419 -15.65 0.94 14.05
C PHE A 419 -15.72 -0.56 13.71
N ILE A 420 -15.13 -0.99 12.60
CA ILE A 420 -15.24 -2.37 12.12
C ILE A 420 -14.37 -3.33 12.95
N ASP A 421 -13.10 -2.97 13.18
CA ASP A 421 -12.06 -3.87 13.67
C ASP A 421 -11.48 -3.48 15.03
N ASN A 422 -12.02 -2.42 15.68
CA ASN A 422 -11.50 -1.83 16.91
C ASN A 422 -10.03 -1.37 16.82
N GLU A 423 -9.54 -1.02 15.61
CA GLU A 423 -8.20 -0.46 15.50
C GLU A 423 -8.05 0.83 16.30
N PRO A 424 -6.94 1.04 17.01
CA PRO A 424 -6.77 2.25 17.83
C PRO A 424 -6.72 3.51 16.97
N ILE A 425 -7.25 4.61 17.51
CA ILE A 425 -7.23 5.93 16.89
C ILE A 425 -6.60 6.96 17.86
N PRO A 426 -5.30 6.83 18.18
CA PRO A 426 -4.65 7.74 19.13
C PRO A 426 -4.53 9.18 18.62
N GLY A 427 -4.59 9.39 17.32
CA GLY A 427 -4.17 10.61 16.67
C GLY A 427 -2.64 10.72 16.63
N ILE A 428 -2.14 11.40 15.60
CA ILE A 428 -0.69 11.46 15.33
C ILE A 428 0.12 12.12 16.45
N GLU A 429 -0.45 13.09 17.17
CA GLU A 429 0.20 13.75 18.30
C GLU A 429 0.50 12.75 19.44
N ASN A 430 -0.49 11.94 19.80
CA ASN A 430 -0.33 10.94 20.85
C ASN A 430 0.57 9.79 20.37
N GLU A 431 0.41 9.34 19.13
CA GLU A 431 1.22 8.29 18.55
C GLU A 431 2.71 8.68 18.49
N PHE A 432 3.01 9.90 17.99
CA PHE A 432 4.39 10.39 17.93
C PHE A 432 4.99 10.56 19.33
N ALA A 433 4.25 11.10 20.28
CA ALA A 433 4.71 11.25 21.67
C ALA A 433 4.96 9.89 22.32
N LEU A 434 4.07 8.93 22.13
CA LEU A 434 4.15 7.58 22.66
C LEU A 434 5.35 6.83 22.07
N MET A 435 5.46 6.77 20.76
CA MET A 435 6.50 6.00 20.09
C MET A 435 7.89 6.62 20.26
N SER A 436 7.98 7.96 20.39
CA SER A 436 9.24 8.63 20.74
C SER A 436 9.80 8.19 22.10
N GLN A 437 8.93 7.74 23.00
CA GLN A 437 9.33 7.20 24.31
C GLN A 437 9.55 5.68 24.28
N LEU A 438 8.71 4.94 23.57
CA LEU A 438 8.73 3.47 23.56
C LEU A 438 9.81 2.89 22.66
N ALA A 439 9.90 3.33 21.40
CA ALA A 439 10.76 2.73 20.40
C ALA A 439 12.26 2.68 20.81
N PRO A 440 12.83 3.73 21.45
CA PRO A 440 14.23 3.68 21.93
C PRO A 440 14.46 2.66 23.05
N ASN A 441 13.41 2.26 23.76
CA ASN A 441 13.48 1.36 24.92
C ASN A 441 13.11 -0.10 24.59
N ILE A 442 12.71 -0.38 23.35
CA ILE A 442 12.46 -1.74 22.88
C ILE A 442 13.76 -2.30 22.28
N PRO A 443 14.40 -3.31 22.92
CA PRO A 443 15.62 -3.92 22.39
C PRO A 443 15.32 -4.96 21.31
N VAL A 444 16.27 -5.20 20.39
CA VAL A 444 16.12 -6.22 19.34
C VAL A 444 15.92 -7.62 19.90
N GLU A 445 16.46 -7.91 21.07
CA GLU A 445 16.32 -9.18 21.77
C GLU A 445 14.85 -9.48 22.10
N LEU A 446 14.06 -8.47 22.47
CA LEU A 446 12.62 -8.62 22.69
C LEU A 446 11.90 -8.96 21.39
N ILE A 447 12.23 -8.27 20.30
CA ILE A 447 11.66 -8.56 18.98
C ILE A 447 11.96 -10.01 18.58
N ASN A 448 13.22 -10.43 18.71
CA ASN A 448 13.65 -11.78 18.38
C ASN A 448 12.99 -12.85 19.24
N GLN A 449 12.79 -12.57 20.54
CA GLN A 449 12.06 -13.47 21.42
C GLN A 449 10.60 -13.61 21.01
N LEU A 450 9.90 -12.50 20.72
CA LEU A 450 8.49 -12.52 20.30
C LEU A 450 8.31 -13.28 19.00
N VAL A 451 9.18 -13.08 18.02
CA VAL A 451 9.16 -13.80 16.74
C VAL A 451 9.34 -15.30 16.94
N ALA A 452 10.30 -15.71 17.79
CA ALA A 452 10.57 -17.13 18.07
C ALA A 452 9.43 -17.82 18.81
N GLU A 453 8.68 -17.09 19.65
CA GLU A 453 7.56 -17.63 20.42
C GLU A 453 6.22 -17.58 19.68
N GLU A 454 6.09 -16.65 18.72
CA GLU A 454 4.85 -16.39 18.02
C GLU A 454 4.62 -17.34 16.85
N PHE A 455 5.65 -17.62 16.06
CA PHE A 455 5.49 -18.36 14.83
C PHE A 455 5.71 -19.86 15.02
N ASP A 456 4.62 -20.61 15.07
CA ASP A 456 4.65 -22.09 15.12
C ASP A 456 5.00 -22.63 13.74
N ILE A 457 6.24 -23.07 13.58
CA ILE A 457 6.75 -23.66 12.35
C ILE A 457 6.45 -25.17 12.23
N GLU A 458 5.79 -25.77 13.21
CA GLU A 458 5.50 -27.21 13.24
C GLU A 458 4.08 -27.54 12.78
N ASN A 459 3.13 -26.61 13.00
CA ASN A 459 1.71 -26.83 12.73
C ASN A 459 1.14 -25.69 11.86
N ASN A 460 -0.11 -25.87 11.44
CA ASN A 460 -0.89 -24.82 10.76
C ASN A 460 -0.30 -24.31 9.43
N LEU A 461 0.51 -25.12 8.75
CA LEU A 461 1.09 -24.79 7.45
C LEU A 461 0.03 -24.85 6.35
N VAL A 462 -0.08 -23.78 5.58
CA VAL A 462 -0.88 -23.71 4.35
C VAL A 462 -0.01 -23.17 3.22
N VAL A 463 -0.02 -23.85 2.07
CA VAL A 463 0.71 -23.43 0.86
C VAL A 463 -0.27 -23.26 -0.28
N VAL A 464 -0.25 -22.10 -0.92
CA VAL A 464 -1.12 -21.79 -2.05
C VAL A 464 -0.26 -21.43 -3.26
N ASN A 465 -0.40 -22.20 -4.34
CA ASN A 465 0.31 -22.00 -5.59
C ASN A 465 -0.66 -21.48 -6.65
N MET A 466 -0.32 -20.34 -7.26
CA MET A 466 -1.04 -19.72 -8.37
C MET A 466 -0.09 -19.68 -9.58
N LEU A 467 -0.35 -20.49 -10.59
CA LEU A 467 0.64 -20.84 -11.59
C LEU A 467 0.12 -20.64 -13.03
N PRO A 468 0.97 -20.23 -13.97
CA PRO A 468 0.64 -20.23 -15.40
C PRO A 468 0.32 -21.65 -15.91
N GLU A 469 -0.73 -21.78 -16.72
CA GLU A 469 -1.04 -23.04 -17.42
C GLU A 469 -0.45 -23.01 -18.84
N LYS A 470 0.54 -23.87 -19.10
CA LYS A 470 1.21 -23.97 -20.40
C LYS A 470 1.39 -25.42 -20.81
N GLU A 471 1.32 -25.68 -22.11
CA GLU A 471 1.58 -27.01 -22.68
C GLU A 471 3.03 -27.45 -22.43
N GLY A 472 3.21 -28.64 -21.87
CA GLY A 472 4.51 -29.24 -21.57
C GLY A 472 5.15 -28.77 -20.25
N LEU A 473 4.55 -27.82 -19.53
CA LEU A 473 5.02 -27.41 -18.20
C LEU A 473 4.44 -28.34 -17.12
N VAL A 474 5.33 -28.87 -16.29
CA VAL A 474 4.97 -29.75 -15.19
C VAL A 474 5.47 -29.15 -13.89
N TYR A 475 4.56 -28.90 -12.97
CA TYR A 475 4.88 -28.39 -11.64
C TYR A 475 5.10 -29.55 -10.65
N PRO A 476 5.86 -29.31 -9.56
CA PRO A 476 5.96 -30.25 -8.45
C PRO A 476 4.58 -30.61 -7.88
N THR A 477 4.43 -31.85 -7.49
CA THR A 477 3.25 -32.35 -6.77
C THR A 477 3.22 -31.81 -5.34
N ASP A 478 2.06 -31.87 -4.70
CA ASP A 478 1.90 -31.46 -3.28
C ASP A 478 2.89 -32.18 -2.36
N ALA A 479 3.15 -33.49 -2.61
CA ALA A 479 4.12 -34.27 -1.86
C ALA A 479 5.56 -33.76 -2.07
N GLU A 480 5.95 -33.43 -3.31
CA GLU A 480 7.27 -32.88 -3.61
C GLU A 480 7.47 -31.47 -3.01
N ILE A 481 6.42 -30.66 -2.96
CA ILE A 481 6.44 -29.35 -2.30
C ILE A 481 6.65 -29.53 -0.80
N LEU A 482 5.90 -30.44 -0.18
CA LEU A 482 6.03 -30.73 1.24
C LEU A 482 7.43 -31.27 1.57
N ASP A 483 7.93 -32.22 0.80
CA ASP A 483 9.29 -32.76 0.97
C ASP A 483 10.36 -31.66 0.84
N ALA A 484 10.16 -30.71 -0.08
CA ALA A 484 11.04 -29.55 -0.25
C ALA A 484 11.07 -28.68 1.01
N LEU A 485 9.90 -28.36 1.60
CA LEU A 485 9.80 -27.56 2.83
C LEU A 485 10.37 -28.31 4.02
N GLU A 486 10.08 -29.59 4.20
CA GLU A 486 10.64 -30.42 5.26
C GLU A 486 12.18 -30.54 5.15
N SER A 487 12.71 -30.60 3.91
CA SER A 487 14.16 -30.61 3.70
C SER A 487 14.82 -29.31 4.20
N VAL A 488 14.19 -28.16 4.01
CA VAL A 488 14.67 -26.86 4.52
C VAL A 488 14.55 -26.80 6.05
N LYS A 489 13.46 -27.32 6.60
CA LYS A 489 13.24 -27.39 8.04
C LYS A 489 14.33 -28.19 8.76
N ALA A 490 14.85 -29.23 8.10
CA ALA A 490 15.96 -30.05 8.62
C ALA A 490 17.36 -29.41 8.43
N GLU A 491 17.48 -28.30 7.69
CA GLU A 491 18.78 -27.62 7.48
C GLU A 491 19.26 -26.91 8.76
N GLU A 492 20.59 -26.89 8.94
CA GLU A 492 21.25 -25.95 9.86
C GLU A 492 21.39 -24.60 9.16
N ILE A 493 20.48 -23.67 9.49
CA ILE A 493 20.40 -22.36 8.83
C ILE A 493 21.32 -21.37 9.55
N ALA A 494 22.34 -20.86 8.84
CA ALA A 494 23.26 -19.86 9.39
C ALA A 494 22.53 -18.52 9.66
N PRO A 495 22.91 -17.78 10.71
CA PRO A 495 22.46 -16.43 10.95
C PRO A 495 22.72 -15.49 9.76
N TYR A 496 21.92 -14.46 9.62
CA TYR A 496 22.17 -13.41 8.65
C TYR A 496 23.38 -12.56 9.05
N GLU A 497 24.25 -12.25 8.07
CA GLU A 497 25.39 -11.35 8.24
C GLU A 497 25.09 -9.99 7.62
N ASP A 498 24.93 -8.98 8.47
CA ASP A 498 24.66 -7.62 8.03
C ASP A 498 25.95 -6.89 7.61
N LYS A 499 26.08 -6.60 6.32
CA LYS A 499 27.21 -5.85 5.78
C LYS A 499 26.86 -4.36 5.72
N VAL A 500 27.47 -3.56 6.57
CA VAL A 500 27.28 -2.11 6.68
C VAL A 500 28.53 -1.37 6.20
N SER A 501 28.34 -0.22 5.55
CA SER A 501 29.41 0.68 5.08
C SER A 501 29.35 2.01 5.83
N ASP A 502 30.44 2.41 6.47
CA ASP A 502 30.59 3.69 7.19
C ASP A 502 31.08 4.84 6.28
N LYS A 503 31.17 4.62 4.96
CA LYS A 503 31.64 5.63 4.02
C LYS A 503 30.66 6.79 3.91
N PRO A 504 31.13 8.05 3.80
CA PRO A 504 30.25 9.17 3.47
C PRO A 504 29.74 9.05 2.03
N LEU A 505 28.49 9.46 1.76
CA LEU A 505 27.90 9.46 0.43
C LEU A 505 28.80 10.16 -0.60
N VAL A 506 29.31 11.34 -0.25
CA VAL A 506 30.26 12.10 -1.07
C VAL A 506 31.57 12.25 -0.33
N SER A 507 32.57 11.47 -0.72
CA SER A 507 33.90 11.49 -0.11
C SER A 507 34.75 12.68 -0.56
N LYS A 508 34.52 13.19 -1.79
CA LYS A 508 35.29 14.30 -2.36
C LYS A 508 34.40 15.18 -3.25
N LEU A 509 34.33 16.45 -2.87
CA LEU A 509 33.67 17.48 -3.68
C LEU A 509 34.68 18.17 -4.63
N ARG A 510 34.16 18.62 -5.77
CA ARG A 510 34.89 19.55 -6.65
C ARG A 510 34.89 20.93 -6.01
N LYS A 511 35.57 21.88 -6.66
CA LYS A 511 35.63 23.28 -6.18
C LYS A 511 34.22 23.87 -6.07
N THR A 512 33.88 24.36 -4.90
CA THR A 512 32.61 25.04 -4.59
C THR A 512 32.35 26.20 -5.54
N GLY A 513 31.13 26.27 -6.07
CA GLY A 513 30.68 27.39 -6.89
C GLY A 513 30.30 28.61 -6.05
N LYS A 514 29.83 29.65 -6.74
CA LYS A 514 29.32 30.90 -6.16
C LYS A 514 28.03 31.30 -6.87
N VAL A 515 27.18 32.09 -6.19
CA VAL A 515 26.07 32.78 -6.84
C VAL A 515 26.65 33.87 -7.76
N LYS A 516 26.26 33.89 -9.02
CA LYS A 516 26.64 34.88 -10.02
C LYS A 516 25.61 36.01 -10.11
N SER A 517 24.33 35.63 -10.10
CA SER A 517 23.20 36.58 -10.11
C SER A 517 21.97 35.95 -9.46
N SER A 518 21.08 36.81 -8.96
CA SER A 518 19.77 36.43 -8.47
C SER A 518 18.76 37.47 -8.93
N GLU A 519 17.65 37.03 -9.52
CA GLU A 519 16.60 37.91 -10.07
C GLU A 519 15.20 37.28 -9.85
N GLU A 520 14.18 38.12 -9.76
CA GLU A 520 12.80 37.64 -9.70
C GLU A 520 12.38 36.99 -11.02
N ALA A 521 11.61 35.92 -10.92
CA ALA A 521 11.08 35.15 -12.06
C ALA A 521 9.54 35.02 -11.97
N LEU A 522 8.94 34.41 -12.99
CA LEU A 522 7.48 34.21 -13.04
C LEU A 522 6.97 33.36 -11.88
N PHE A 523 5.72 33.53 -11.52
CA PHE A 523 4.99 32.76 -10.49
C PHE A 523 5.59 32.85 -9.07
N GLY A 524 6.32 33.90 -8.78
CA GLY A 524 6.96 34.11 -7.48
C GLY A 524 8.20 33.26 -7.25
N TYR A 525 8.79 32.71 -8.31
CA TYR A 525 10.11 32.10 -8.25
C TYR A 525 11.22 33.13 -8.27
N LYS A 526 12.34 32.78 -7.70
CA LYS A 526 13.60 33.49 -7.80
C LYS A 526 14.57 32.68 -8.67
N LYS A 527 15.10 33.29 -9.73
CA LYS A 527 16.11 32.67 -10.57
C LYS A 527 17.50 33.00 -10.03
N ILE A 528 18.23 31.97 -9.67
CA ILE A 528 19.60 32.04 -9.16
C ILE A 528 20.51 31.43 -10.21
N THR A 529 21.46 32.18 -10.74
CA THR A 529 22.47 31.67 -11.66
C THR A 529 23.78 31.44 -10.91
N LEU A 530 24.28 30.21 -11.00
CA LEU A 530 25.54 29.85 -10.35
C LEU A 530 26.75 30.09 -11.26
N SER A 531 27.95 30.16 -10.67
CA SER A 531 29.20 30.46 -11.37
C SER A 531 29.59 29.46 -12.45
N ASN A 532 29.08 28.22 -12.38
CA ASN A 532 29.23 27.18 -13.39
C ASN A 532 28.18 27.24 -14.52
N GLY A 533 27.27 28.24 -14.49
CA GLY A 533 26.24 28.45 -15.51
C GLY A 533 24.91 27.77 -15.25
N VAL A 534 24.77 26.98 -14.19
CA VAL A 534 23.51 26.34 -13.84
C VAL A 534 22.49 27.38 -13.37
N ASN A 535 21.25 27.25 -13.84
CA ASN A 535 20.12 28.05 -13.39
C ASN A 535 19.29 27.26 -12.38
N VAL A 536 18.96 27.90 -11.26
CA VAL A 536 18.10 27.38 -10.21
C VAL A 536 16.91 28.30 -10.05
N TYR A 537 15.70 27.76 -10.14
CA TYR A 537 14.44 28.44 -9.87
C TYR A 537 13.95 28.01 -8.51
N PHE A 538 13.94 28.89 -7.54
CA PHE A 538 13.57 28.60 -6.17
C PHE A 538 12.32 29.35 -5.76
N LYS A 539 11.41 28.65 -5.08
CA LYS A 539 10.23 29.21 -4.43
C LYS A 539 10.05 28.60 -3.05
N SER A 540 10.20 29.43 -2.00
CA SER A 540 9.82 29.04 -0.65
C SER A 540 8.29 29.00 -0.52
N THR A 541 7.77 27.96 0.14
CA THR A 541 6.33 27.81 0.41
C THR A 541 6.12 26.97 1.66
N GLU A 542 5.11 27.30 2.43
CA GLU A 542 4.68 26.56 3.63
C GLU A 542 3.43 25.69 3.37
N LEU A 543 3.10 25.44 2.09
CA LEU A 543 1.95 24.61 1.72
C LEU A 543 2.08 23.20 2.33
N ASN A 544 3.29 22.67 2.35
CA ASN A 544 3.64 21.45 3.09
C ASN A 544 4.88 21.76 3.93
N LYS A 545 4.76 21.63 5.27
CA LYS A 545 5.81 22.05 6.21
C LYS A 545 7.03 21.14 6.19
N ASP A 546 6.89 19.90 5.77
CA ASP A 546 7.94 18.88 5.80
C ASP A 546 8.33 18.35 4.42
N GLU A 547 8.15 19.15 3.39
CA GLU A 547 8.46 18.77 2.01
C GLU A 547 9.27 19.82 1.27
N VAL A 548 10.28 19.34 0.56
CA VAL A 548 11.03 20.08 -0.46
C VAL A 548 11.09 19.23 -1.71
N LEU A 549 10.55 19.73 -2.81
CA LEU A 549 10.60 19.11 -4.13
C LEU A 549 11.71 19.73 -4.96
N VAL A 550 12.53 18.90 -5.58
CA VAL A 550 13.60 19.32 -6.48
C VAL A 550 13.44 18.58 -7.80
N ARG A 551 13.35 19.34 -8.89
CA ARG A 551 13.40 18.78 -10.25
C ARG A 551 14.57 19.38 -11.01
N ALA A 552 15.49 18.55 -11.47
CA ALA A 552 16.53 18.95 -12.43
C ALA A 552 16.18 18.35 -13.78
N PHE A 553 16.12 19.17 -14.85
CA PHE A 553 15.76 18.68 -16.17
C PHE A 553 16.48 19.42 -17.28
N SER A 554 16.74 18.71 -18.38
CA SER A 554 17.31 19.20 -19.62
C SER A 554 16.53 18.66 -20.81
N ARG A 555 16.56 19.36 -21.93
CA ARG A 555 15.93 18.89 -23.18
C ARG A 555 16.90 18.03 -23.99
N GLY A 556 16.36 17.03 -24.63
CA GLY A 556 17.11 16.12 -25.49
C GLY A 556 16.56 14.70 -25.43
N GLY A 557 16.78 14.03 -24.33
CA GLY A 557 16.28 12.68 -24.09
C GLY A 557 16.78 11.66 -25.13
N THR A 558 16.01 10.61 -25.30
CA THR A 558 16.30 9.54 -26.27
C THR A 558 16.10 9.98 -27.73
N SER A 559 15.46 11.13 -27.99
CA SER A 559 15.25 11.66 -29.35
C SER A 559 16.56 11.99 -30.06
N LEU A 560 17.65 12.15 -29.31
CA LEU A 560 18.98 12.43 -29.87
C LEU A 560 19.71 11.19 -30.40
N TYR A 561 19.13 10.02 -30.26
CA TYR A 561 19.71 8.73 -30.61
C TYR A 561 18.93 8.02 -31.72
N SER A 562 19.57 7.10 -32.44
CA SER A 562 18.96 6.36 -33.52
C SER A 562 17.89 5.38 -33.05
N ASP A 563 16.87 5.17 -33.89
CA ASP A 563 15.84 4.14 -33.67
C ASP A 563 16.42 2.71 -33.67
N SER A 564 17.60 2.50 -34.25
CA SER A 564 18.28 1.22 -34.12
C SER A 564 18.72 0.85 -32.72
N GLU A 565 18.73 1.82 -31.79
CA GLU A 565 19.04 1.65 -30.37
C GLU A 565 17.75 1.61 -29.48
N ALA A 566 16.54 1.65 -30.08
CA ALA A 566 15.29 1.84 -29.37
C ALA A 566 15.09 0.88 -28.16
N ILE A 567 15.50 -0.38 -28.31
CA ILE A 567 15.40 -1.38 -27.23
C ILE A 567 16.29 -0.99 -26.02
N THR A 568 17.54 -0.61 -26.27
CA THR A 568 18.44 -0.14 -25.20
C THR A 568 17.95 1.19 -24.61
N LEU A 569 17.46 2.09 -25.46
CA LEU A 569 16.96 3.41 -25.04
C LEU A 569 15.75 3.33 -24.11
N SER A 570 14.86 2.35 -24.30
CA SER A 570 13.68 2.15 -23.43
C SER A 570 14.04 1.71 -22.02
N SER A 571 15.26 1.23 -21.78
CA SER A 571 15.72 0.74 -20.48
C SER A 571 16.72 1.67 -19.78
N VAL A 572 17.09 2.81 -20.38
CA VAL A 572 18.17 3.67 -19.82
C VAL A 572 17.81 4.15 -18.42
N SER A 573 16.56 4.59 -18.19
CA SER A 573 16.12 5.09 -16.88
C SER A 573 16.27 4.02 -15.80
N ASP A 574 15.72 2.84 -16.01
CA ASP A 574 15.80 1.72 -15.06
C ASP A 574 17.26 1.33 -14.78
N LEU A 575 18.05 1.23 -15.85
CA LEU A 575 19.45 0.80 -15.76
C LEU A 575 20.37 1.79 -15.04
N MET A 576 19.98 3.06 -14.91
CA MET A 576 20.70 4.06 -14.13
C MET A 576 20.67 3.78 -12.62
N GLU A 577 19.66 3.10 -12.14
CA GLU A 577 19.42 2.90 -10.69
C GLU A 577 19.90 1.54 -10.19
N ILE A 578 19.83 0.50 -11.02
CA ILE A 578 20.12 -0.87 -10.57
C ILE A 578 21.53 -1.05 -9.99
N GLY A 579 22.50 -0.29 -10.49
CA GLY A 579 23.91 -0.39 -10.06
C GLY A 579 24.20 0.31 -8.73
N GLY A 580 23.24 1.04 -8.16
CA GLY A 580 23.49 1.95 -7.04
C GLY A 580 24.14 3.26 -7.49
N LEU A 581 24.82 3.99 -6.59
CA LEU A 581 25.30 5.33 -6.87
C LEU A 581 26.62 5.62 -6.13
N GLY A 582 27.54 6.32 -6.77
CA GLY A 582 28.82 6.66 -6.15
C GLY A 582 29.69 5.44 -5.87
N ASP A 583 30.04 5.22 -4.61
CA ASP A 583 30.79 4.06 -4.11
C ASP A 583 29.89 2.99 -3.47
N PHE A 584 28.58 3.14 -3.60
CA PHE A 584 27.56 2.29 -2.96
C PHE A 584 26.84 1.46 -4.04
N SER A 585 26.73 0.15 -3.81
CA SER A 585 25.74 -0.68 -4.49
C SER A 585 24.33 -0.22 -4.13
N SER A 586 23.30 -0.72 -4.82
CA SER A 586 21.91 -0.38 -4.50
C SER A 586 21.57 -0.71 -3.04
N THR A 587 21.93 -1.90 -2.58
CA THR A 587 21.76 -2.34 -1.18
C THR A 587 22.51 -1.45 -0.18
N GLU A 588 23.79 -1.17 -0.43
CA GLU A 588 24.60 -0.30 0.45
C GLU A 588 24.03 1.13 0.50
N LEU A 589 23.52 1.64 -0.62
CA LEU A 589 22.90 2.96 -0.69
C LEU A 589 21.61 3.01 0.14
N THR A 590 20.75 2.02 0.02
CA THR A 590 19.53 1.90 0.85
C THR A 590 19.88 1.90 2.34
N LYS A 591 20.87 1.10 2.75
CA LYS A 591 21.34 1.07 4.15
C LYS A 591 21.93 2.41 4.60
N ALA A 592 22.66 3.11 3.74
CA ALA A 592 23.25 4.42 4.05
C ALA A 592 22.22 5.55 4.15
N LEU A 593 21.06 5.40 3.55
CA LEU A 593 19.95 6.36 3.58
C LEU A 593 18.93 6.08 4.69
N ALA A 594 19.11 5.03 5.49
CA ALA A 594 18.19 4.71 6.57
C ALA A 594 17.99 5.88 7.54
N GLY A 595 16.76 6.14 7.95
CA GLY A 595 16.35 7.28 8.75
C GLY A 595 16.30 8.62 8.02
N LYS A 596 16.49 8.63 6.69
CA LYS A 596 16.40 9.81 5.82
C LYS A 596 15.12 9.78 4.99
N LYS A 597 14.41 10.90 5.01
CA LYS A 597 13.26 11.13 4.11
C LYS A 597 13.74 11.80 2.84
N VAL A 598 14.31 11.02 1.95
CA VAL A 598 14.89 11.50 0.69
C VAL A 598 14.70 10.44 -0.39
N GLY A 599 14.33 10.88 -1.58
CA GLY A 599 14.23 10.01 -2.76
C GLY A 599 14.60 10.75 -4.04
N THR A 600 15.10 10.00 -5.00
CA THR A 600 15.45 10.47 -6.34
C THR A 600 14.97 9.49 -7.39
N GLU A 601 14.46 9.99 -8.49
CA GLU A 601 14.02 9.24 -9.66
C GLU A 601 14.70 9.84 -10.92
N PRO A 602 15.83 9.29 -11.37
CA PRO A 602 16.47 9.73 -12.60
C PRO A 602 15.71 9.21 -13.81
N TYR A 603 15.64 9.99 -14.88
CA TYR A 603 14.96 9.58 -16.10
C TYR A 603 15.64 10.09 -17.36
N VAL A 604 15.47 9.35 -18.45
CA VAL A 604 15.78 9.75 -19.82
C VAL A 604 14.57 9.40 -20.68
N ASN A 605 13.65 10.34 -20.81
CA ASN A 605 12.44 10.23 -21.61
C ASN A 605 12.72 10.52 -23.10
N ILE A 606 11.69 10.54 -23.94
CA ILE A 606 11.86 10.75 -25.39
C ILE A 606 12.53 12.11 -25.70
N THR A 607 12.07 13.19 -25.06
CA THR A 607 12.51 14.57 -25.37
C THR A 607 13.21 15.29 -24.21
N GLU A 608 13.36 14.63 -23.09
CA GLU A 608 13.85 15.23 -21.86
C GLU A 608 14.60 14.20 -21.01
N GLU A 609 15.63 14.61 -20.33
CA GLU A 609 16.27 13.88 -19.24
C GLU A 609 16.24 14.70 -17.96
N GLY A 610 16.28 14.02 -16.82
CA GLY A 610 16.25 14.71 -15.53
C GLY A 610 16.32 13.82 -14.32
N ILE A 611 16.11 14.44 -13.16
CA ILE A 611 15.95 13.78 -11.88
C ILE A 611 14.80 14.49 -11.16
N ASN A 612 13.78 13.75 -10.78
CA ASN A 612 12.81 14.18 -9.79
C ASN A 612 13.34 13.80 -8.41
N GLY A 613 13.19 14.66 -7.43
CA GLY A 613 13.62 14.35 -6.07
C GLY A 613 12.73 15.03 -5.04
N TYR A 614 12.63 14.40 -3.90
CA TYR A 614 11.95 14.95 -2.74
C TYR A 614 12.80 14.76 -1.48
N SER A 615 12.57 15.64 -0.52
CA SER A 615 13.23 15.59 0.78
C SER A 615 12.41 16.33 1.83
N THR A 616 12.69 16.07 3.10
CA THR A 616 12.33 17.02 4.16
C THR A 616 13.34 18.18 4.19
N PRO A 617 13.00 19.33 4.80
CA PRO A 617 13.99 20.38 5.05
C PRO A 617 15.23 19.88 5.80
N LYS A 618 15.06 18.93 6.73
CA LYS A 618 16.13 18.31 7.52
C LYS A 618 17.11 17.52 6.67
N ASP A 619 16.64 16.82 5.64
CA ASP A 619 17.42 15.88 4.83
C ASP A 619 17.85 16.45 3.47
N ILE A 620 17.60 17.74 3.22
CA ILE A 620 17.86 18.39 1.92
C ILE A 620 19.34 18.28 1.46
N GLU A 621 20.30 18.32 2.40
CA GLU A 621 21.70 18.13 2.04
C GLU A 621 21.96 16.73 1.48
N THR A 622 21.33 15.71 2.04
CA THR A 622 21.40 14.33 1.51
C THR A 622 20.86 14.25 0.08
N LEU A 623 19.74 14.92 -0.20
CA LEU A 623 19.20 14.99 -1.56
C LEU A 623 20.20 15.63 -2.54
N PHE A 624 20.85 16.72 -2.20
CA PHE A 624 21.86 17.34 -3.05
C PHE A 624 23.12 16.48 -3.24
N GLN A 625 23.47 15.66 -2.23
CA GLN A 625 24.54 14.67 -2.37
C GLN A 625 24.19 13.61 -3.41
N LEU A 626 22.96 13.12 -3.45
CA LEU A 626 22.49 12.19 -4.46
C LEU A 626 22.50 12.81 -5.86
N TYR A 627 21.98 14.03 -6.01
CA TYR A 627 22.07 14.76 -7.28
C TYR A 627 23.51 14.92 -7.76
N TYR A 628 24.41 15.30 -6.85
CA TYR A 628 25.84 15.44 -7.18
C TYR A 628 26.43 14.13 -7.71
N LEU A 629 26.06 13.00 -7.14
CA LEU A 629 26.54 11.69 -7.57
C LEU A 629 26.00 11.28 -8.93
N TYR A 630 24.75 11.56 -9.26
CA TYR A 630 24.19 11.30 -10.59
C TYR A 630 24.96 12.02 -11.70
N PHE A 631 25.38 13.26 -11.47
CA PHE A 631 26.17 14.01 -12.45
C PHE A 631 27.65 13.67 -12.47
N THR A 632 28.18 13.08 -11.41
CA THR A 632 29.64 12.90 -11.27
C THR A 632 30.10 11.46 -11.19
N LYS A 633 29.25 10.56 -10.70
CA LYS A 633 29.67 9.19 -10.38
C LYS A 633 28.53 8.17 -10.51
N LEU A 634 27.92 8.11 -11.70
CA LEU A 634 27.00 7.02 -12.03
C LEU A 634 27.74 5.69 -11.98
N ARG A 635 27.22 4.75 -11.20
CA ARG A 635 27.81 3.42 -10.97
C ARG A 635 27.23 2.41 -11.95
N SER A 636 28.08 1.58 -12.52
CA SER A 636 27.69 0.39 -13.30
C SER A 636 27.98 -0.86 -12.47
N ASP A 637 27.08 -1.84 -12.53
CA ASP A 637 27.19 -3.12 -11.83
C ASP A 637 26.69 -4.26 -12.72
N ASP A 638 27.61 -5.10 -13.18
CA ASP A 638 27.29 -6.19 -14.10
C ASP A 638 26.45 -7.30 -13.43
N GLN A 639 26.55 -7.48 -12.10
CA GLN A 639 25.72 -8.43 -11.36
C GLN A 639 24.27 -7.92 -11.25
N ALA A 640 24.09 -6.64 -10.93
CA ALA A 640 22.78 -6.01 -10.90
C ALA A 640 22.10 -6.05 -12.29
N PHE A 641 22.89 -5.88 -13.38
CA PHE A 641 22.36 -6.03 -14.72
C PHE A 641 21.95 -7.47 -15.05
N ALA A 642 22.72 -8.46 -14.63
CA ALA A 642 22.34 -9.87 -14.79
C ALA A 642 21.04 -10.18 -14.05
N SER A 643 20.89 -9.70 -12.81
CA SER A 643 19.63 -9.79 -12.04
C SER A 643 18.46 -9.11 -12.77
N TRP A 644 18.67 -7.87 -13.23
CA TRP A 644 17.66 -7.13 -14.00
C TRP A 644 17.19 -7.90 -15.24
N LYS A 645 18.12 -8.49 -16.00
CA LYS A 645 17.80 -9.32 -17.18
C LYS A 645 16.93 -10.51 -16.81
N THR A 646 17.30 -11.25 -15.77
CA THR A 646 16.56 -12.42 -15.31
C THR A 646 15.13 -12.04 -14.91
N LYS A 647 14.98 -11.00 -14.10
CA LYS A 647 13.67 -10.52 -13.63
C LYS A 647 12.82 -9.98 -14.78
N THR A 648 13.40 -9.17 -15.65
CA THR A 648 12.69 -8.57 -16.79
C THR A 648 12.24 -9.66 -17.77
N SER A 649 13.11 -10.63 -18.08
CA SER A 649 12.76 -11.76 -18.94
C SER A 649 11.60 -12.57 -18.37
N ALA A 650 11.65 -12.90 -17.08
CA ALA A 650 10.59 -13.64 -16.42
C ALA A 650 9.27 -12.84 -16.40
N ALA A 651 9.32 -11.53 -16.10
CA ALA A 651 8.15 -10.66 -16.11
C ALA A 651 7.49 -10.57 -17.50
N LEU A 652 8.31 -10.57 -18.57
CA LEU A 652 7.82 -10.48 -19.94
C LEU A 652 7.40 -11.82 -20.55
N ALA A 653 7.80 -12.94 -19.96
CA ALA A 653 7.57 -14.29 -20.53
C ALA A 653 6.10 -14.57 -20.85
N ASN A 654 5.17 -14.08 -20.02
CA ASN A 654 3.74 -14.35 -20.12
C ASN A 654 2.88 -13.10 -20.34
N VAL A 655 3.50 -11.92 -20.38
CA VAL A 655 2.74 -10.65 -20.46
C VAL A 655 1.89 -10.55 -21.73
N GLN A 656 2.31 -11.19 -22.81
CA GLN A 656 1.57 -11.23 -24.10
C GLN A 656 0.28 -12.07 -24.03
N ALA A 657 0.13 -12.94 -23.02
CA ALA A 657 -1.12 -13.67 -22.78
C ALA A 657 -2.23 -12.77 -22.22
N GLN A 658 -1.88 -11.60 -21.70
CA GLN A 658 -2.85 -10.65 -21.15
C GLN A 658 -3.56 -9.88 -22.29
N PRO A 659 -4.91 -9.90 -22.36
CA PRO A 659 -5.67 -9.21 -23.41
C PRO A 659 -5.37 -7.71 -23.49
N MET A 660 -5.16 -7.05 -22.36
CA MET A 660 -4.87 -5.62 -22.31
C MET A 660 -3.51 -5.27 -22.90
N THR A 661 -2.49 -6.11 -22.71
CA THR A 661 -1.16 -5.92 -23.34
C THR A 661 -1.25 -6.04 -24.85
N ALA A 662 -1.94 -7.07 -25.34
CA ALA A 662 -2.17 -7.26 -26.76
C ALA A 662 -2.93 -6.08 -27.39
N PHE A 663 -3.93 -5.54 -26.69
CA PHE A 663 -4.66 -4.35 -27.11
C PHE A 663 -3.76 -3.10 -27.17
N SER A 664 -2.98 -2.85 -26.10
CA SER A 664 -2.11 -1.67 -26.00
C SER A 664 -1.02 -1.68 -27.06
N ASP A 665 -0.40 -2.84 -27.32
CA ASP A 665 0.59 -2.99 -28.38
C ASP A 665 -0.02 -2.81 -29.77
N SER A 666 -1.23 -3.32 -29.99
CA SER A 666 -1.99 -3.13 -31.23
C SER A 666 -2.32 -1.64 -31.46
N LEU A 667 -2.74 -0.95 -30.40
CA LEU A 667 -3.01 0.49 -30.43
C LEU A 667 -1.73 1.29 -30.73
N ALA A 668 -0.62 0.97 -30.08
CA ALA A 668 0.67 1.61 -30.36
C ALA A 668 1.10 1.44 -31.82
N ASN A 669 0.92 0.25 -32.41
CA ASN A 669 1.25 -0.02 -33.80
C ASN A 669 0.37 0.78 -34.80
N VAL A 670 -0.84 1.15 -34.42
CA VAL A 670 -1.76 1.93 -35.28
C VAL A 670 -1.55 3.43 -35.10
N VAL A 671 -1.32 3.90 -33.88
CA VAL A 671 -1.26 5.34 -33.55
C VAL A 671 0.11 5.94 -33.86
N TYR A 672 1.19 5.19 -33.67
CA TYR A 672 2.55 5.72 -33.82
C TYR A 672 3.19 5.31 -35.15
N THR A 673 3.80 6.27 -35.84
CA THR A 673 4.56 6.04 -37.08
C THR A 673 5.77 5.11 -36.84
N ASN A 674 6.41 5.21 -35.66
CA ASN A 674 7.44 4.29 -35.20
C ASN A 674 7.03 3.63 -33.89
N PRO A 675 6.41 2.47 -33.93
CA PRO A 675 5.91 1.80 -32.74
C PRO A 675 7.02 1.28 -31.81
N LEU A 676 8.26 1.09 -32.29
CA LEU A 676 9.37 0.59 -31.47
C LEU A 676 9.67 1.44 -30.23
N ARG A 677 9.37 2.75 -30.26
CA ARG A 677 9.58 3.66 -29.13
C ARG A 677 8.36 3.79 -28.22
N ALA A 678 7.23 3.23 -28.62
CA ALA A 678 5.93 3.42 -27.94
C ALA A 678 5.34 2.12 -27.40
N ARG A 679 5.69 0.96 -27.98
CA ARG A 679 5.24 -0.34 -27.52
C ARG A 679 6.08 -0.88 -26.38
N SER A 680 5.54 -1.83 -25.68
CA SER A 680 6.26 -2.57 -24.64
C SER A 680 7.43 -3.39 -25.21
N MET A 681 8.50 -3.55 -24.44
CA MET A 681 9.59 -4.47 -24.74
C MET A 681 9.06 -5.90 -24.78
N LYS A 682 9.58 -6.72 -25.69
CA LYS A 682 9.23 -8.14 -25.78
C LYS A 682 10.26 -9.01 -25.07
N TYR A 683 9.86 -10.21 -24.69
CA TYR A 683 10.73 -11.19 -24.04
C TYR A 683 12.05 -11.40 -24.77
N GLU A 684 12.01 -11.66 -26.10
CA GLU A 684 13.19 -11.89 -26.93
C GLU A 684 14.06 -10.65 -27.17
N GLU A 685 13.65 -9.49 -26.70
CA GLU A 685 14.38 -8.22 -26.85
C GLU A 685 15.24 -7.91 -25.63
N VAL A 686 14.96 -8.53 -24.48
CA VAL A 686 15.73 -8.31 -23.23
C VAL A 686 17.23 -8.62 -23.45
N GLU A 687 17.53 -9.69 -24.17
CA GLU A 687 18.92 -10.07 -24.50
C GLU A 687 19.65 -9.07 -25.43
N LYS A 688 18.89 -8.19 -26.11
CA LYS A 688 19.44 -7.17 -27.01
C LYS A 688 19.78 -5.86 -26.30
N VAL A 689 19.44 -5.73 -25.03
CA VAL A 689 19.75 -4.53 -24.23
C VAL A 689 21.26 -4.44 -23.99
N ASP A 690 21.87 -3.37 -24.48
CA ASP A 690 23.31 -3.11 -24.26
C ASP A 690 23.50 -2.21 -23.03
N TYR A 691 23.85 -2.82 -21.90
CA TYR A 691 24.05 -2.11 -20.64
C TYR A 691 25.17 -1.07 -20.69
N LYS A 692 26.29 -1.39 -21.36
CA LYS A 692 27.39 -0.44 -21.48
C LYS A 692 26.96 0.79 -22.29
N ARG A 693 26.19 0.57 -23.34
CA ARG A 693 25.64 1.65 -24.17
C ARG A 693 24.61 2.48 -23.38
N ALA A 694 23.68 1.84 -22.66
CA ALA A 694 22.72 2.53 -21.81
C ALA A 694 23.41 3.45 -20.80
N MET A 695 24.41 2.93 -20.08
CA MET A 695 25.19 3.70 -19.10
C MET A 695 26.05 4.80 -19.75
N ALA A 696 26.53 4.59 -20.98
CA ALA A 696 27.23 5.63 -21.76
C ALA A 696 26.27 6.77 -22.11
N ILE A 697 25.05 6.45 -22.56
CA ILE A 697 24.00 7.42 -22.87
C ILE A 697 23.63 8.22 -21.61
N ALA A 698 23.38 7.55 -20.48
CA ALA A 698 23.08 8.21 -19.21
C ALA A 698 24.21 9.19 -18.80
N LYS A 699 25.48 8.73 -18.83
CA LYS A 699 26.64 9.60 -18.54
C LYS A 699 26.77 10.77 -19.49
N GLU A 700 26.46 10.58 -20.76
CA GLU A 700 26.48 11.65 -21.77
C GLU A 700 25.41 12.69 -21.46
N ARG A 701 24.16 12.27 -21.20
CA ARG A 701 23.04 13.16 -20.89
C ARG A 701 23.29 13.98 -19.61
N PHE A 702 23.88 13.39 -18.60
CA PHE A 702 24.20 14.05 -17.32
C PHE A 702 25.61 14.72 -17.30
N SER A 703 26.32 14.78 -18.41
CA SER A 703 27.71 15.29 -18.45
C SER A 703 27.87 16.79 -18.36
N ASN A 704 26.79 17.57 -18.59
CA ASN A 704 26.84 19.04 -18.63
C ASN A 704 25.69 19.63 -17.78
N ALA A 705 25.94 19.95 -16.53
CA ALA A 705 24.93 20.51 -15.66
C ALA A 705 24.41 21.90 -16.09
N ALA A 706 25.16 22.63 -16.95
CA ALA A 706 24.71 23.93 -17.47
C ALA A 706 23.51 23.83 -18.44
N ASP A 707 23.24 22.63 -18.98
CA ASP A 707 22.06 22.37 -19.81
C ASP A 707 20.80 22.17 -18.98
N PHE A 708 20.95 21.94 -17.65
CA PHE A 708 19.86 21.66 -16.75
C PHE A 708 19.32 22.93 -16.08
N ASN A 709 18.01 22.95 -15.91
CA ASN A 709 17.33 23.85 -14.99
C ASN A 709 16.94 23.08 -13.72
N PHE A 710 17.28 23.63 -12.57
CA PHE A 710 16.84 23.10 -11.28
C PHE A 710 15.66 23.90 -10.80
N VAL A 711 14.54 23.26 -10.52
CA VAL A 711 13.35 23.86 -9.90
C VAL A 711 13.21 23.31 -8.50
N ILE A 712 13.20 24.19 -7.52
CA ILE A 712 13.14 23.85 -6.10
C ILE A 712 11.95 24.56 -5.48
N THR A 713 11.06 23.80 -4.86
CA THR A 713 9.86 24.32 -4.20
C THR A 713 9.66 23.60 -2.88
N GLY A 714 9.40 24.32 -1.80
CA GLY A 714 9.11 23.72 -0.51
C GLY A 714 9.41 24.62 0.67
N ASN A 715 9.29 24.07 1.87
CA ASN A 715 9.52 24.76 3.12
C ASN A 715 11.04 24.87 3.42
N LEU A 716 11.68 25.81 2.75
CA LEU A 716 13.12 26.03 2.89
C LEU A 716 13.42 27.54 2.78
N LYS A 717 14.33 28.05 3.60
CA LYS A 717 14.78 29.43 3.51
C LYS A 717 15.93 29.60 2.53
N GLU A 718 15.96 30.70 1.82
CA GLU A 718 17.01 30.99 0.84
C GLU A 718 18.41 30.94 1.45
N GLU A 719 18.57 31.48 2.66
CA GLU A 719 19.85 31.49 3.38
C GLU A 719 20.35 30.10 3.76
N GLU A 720 19.46 29.12 3.92
CA GLU A 720 19.78 27.70 4.18
C GLU A 720 20.11 26.99 2.87
N LEU A 721 19.42 27.35 1.79
CA LEU A 721 19.58 26.75 0.47
C LEU A 721 20.87 27.17 -0.25
N LEU A 722 21.20 28.46 -0.23
CA LEU A 722 22.32 29.01 -1.02
C LEU A 722 23.67 28.32 -0.74
N PRO A 723 24.07 28.04 0.52
CA PRO A 723 25.31 27.30 0.79
C PRO A 723 25.32 25.91 0.16
N LEU A 724 24.20 25.19 0.19
CA LEU A 724 24.05 23.86 -0.40
C LEU A 724 24.10 23.90 -1.93
N LEU A 725 23.44 24.88 -2.54
CA LEU A 725 23.53 25.10 -3.99
C LEU A 725 24.98 25.37 -4.42
N CYS A 726 25.69 26.26 -3.74
CA CYS A 726 27.09 26.54 -4.03
C CYS A 726 27.97 25.29 -3.86
N LYS A 727 27.73 24.53 -2.79
CA LYS A 727 28.52 23.34 -2.43
C LYS A 727 28.32 22.21 -3.43
N TYR A 728 27.09 21.85 -3.77
CA TYR A 728 26.76 20.68 -4.58
C TYR A 728 26.44 21.03 -6.03
N VAL A 729 25.47 21.89 -6.29
CA VAL A 729 25.03 22.24 -7.66
C VAL A 729 26.06 23.11 -8.38
N GLY A 730 26.63 24.09 -7.69
CA GLY A 730 27.66 24.97 -8.24
C GLY A 730 29.02 24.31 -8.49
N SER A 731 29.23 23.10 -7.95
CA SER A 731 30.42 22.27 -8.18
C SER A 731 30.23 21.20 -9.27
N LEU A 732 29.01 21.07 -9.84
CA LEU A 732 28.74 20.14 -10.91
C LEU A 732 29.55 20.41 -12.18
N PRO A 733 29.91 19.38 -12.93
CA PRO A 733 30.66 19.54 -14.18
C PRO A 733 29.82 20.28 -15.21
N THR A 734 30.44 21.24 -15.90
CA THR A 734 29.82 21.95 -17.00
C THR A 734 30.79 22.03 -18.18
N LYS A 735 30.26 22.03 -19.39
CA LYS A 735 30.98 22.22 -20.65
C LYS A 735 30.56 23.55 -21.24
N LYS A 736 31.49 24.24 -21.93
CA LYS A 736 31.08 25.37 -22.75
C LYS A 736 30.18 24.88 -23.87
N ALA A 737 29.07 25.57 -24.09
CA ALA A 737 28.16 25.29 -25.20
C ALA A 737 28.91 25.43 -26.53
#